data_44c496e3f88d07c5eb75daf346ed2473
#
_entry.id   44c496e3f88d07c5eb75daf346ed2473
#
_cell.length_a   1.000
_cell.length_b   1.000
_cell.length_c   1.000
_cell.angle_alpha   90.00
_cell.angle_beta   90.00
_cell.angle_gamma   90.00
#
_symmetry.space_group_name_H-M   'P 1'
#
loop_
_entity.id
_entity.type
_entity.pdbx_description
1 polymer ?
#
loop_
_entity_poly.entity_id
_entity_poly.type
_entity_poly.pdbx_seq_one_letter_code
_entity_poly.pdbx_strand_id
1 'polypeptide(L)'
;MPILPGNELQPIEPKSWVPLQNLPQDVMLPAGEQIGAHFHNPSSNAQRYSSLGTLLPQSEAAIARAPQWIRVQLRHTLNQLEPDRQLLFAELLNTAPDPYVDEIAFCIATAFPEYLNSGFALPELFLENAQKLYEIDGELDYVEILDFGSAASGGDYYSTTRYWKRDAQGQLIQVTVPREIYYWYLVNPKITDEIAAYIDPNIIENNSTHSNNIVPPPEGKFWRSYIYDHVDGDYPVLRDTLSQCQSVYNRDGSPGDVIHAITWWINQNMSFTSNNERPHQPVRIYQKRFGRCGEYADFSSAIARIALIPCTNVTSVSTDHTWNEFWEDGWVSWEPVNSYLNNPLVYENGWGKVFGSVFEERSDGLFTPVTERYSEGVATINIQVVDANLQPVDGARVVLAIFENSPRFDCEAYTDNHGMVSFTVGEGRNYRARTDTAFGLYPAVAGTYAQLVSSAEAGESYSYQFQIDAPLPQPGIEMLPLPDDPVQDYKFTANLASTGYYVTGKALWDDIDVLGNQPRHYRYSSEPAPVRLLVTDSDGAVFMDLYNFCSAYVNEGPDLTASAEFNIPAGRDWYIFADNSHQNGNTVLLSGMIELQGWENAVDDPHAPAATISLSAPAPNPTRGETKLWIKLDSPQKLQVSIHDIRGRGIRDLDSLNLPAGQNPLVWDGLDSRGRPASSGIYILRVKGEQRQASRKIVLIR
;
A
#
# COMPACT_ATOMS: atom_id res chain seq x y z
N MET A 1 -24.26 -50.52 -63.59
CA MET A 1 -23.33 -49.61 -62.90
C MET A 1 -23.42 -49.93 -61.45
N PRO A 2 -22.36 -50.39 -60.77
CA PRO A 2 -22.40 -50.62 -59.35
C PRO A 2 -22.27 -49.28 -58.61
N ILE A 3 -23.11 -49.13 -57.62
CA ILE A 3 -23.11 -48.01 -56.67
C ILE A 3 -21.87 -48.16 -55.77
N LEU A 4 -20.97 -47.16 -55.82
CA LEU A 4 -19.84 -47.12 -54.89
C LEU A 4 -20.39 -46.91 -53.46
N PRO A 5 -19.85 -47.57 -52.43
CA PRO A 5 -20.25 -47.38 -51.06
C PRO A 5 -19.94 -45.95 -50.64
N GLY A 6 -20.92 -45.29 -50.05
CA GLY A 6 -20.76 -43.97 -49.48
C GLY A 6 -19.65 -43.93 -48.42
N ASN A 7 -18.80 -42.95 -48.50
CA ASN A 7 -17.94 -42.58 -47.37
C ASN A 7 -18.83 -42.23 -46.19
N GLU A 8 -18.94 -43.12 -45.23
CA GLU A 8 -19.41 -42.76 -43.90
C GLU A 8 -18.44 -41.72 -43.35
N LEU A 9 -18.90 -40.49 -43.20
CA LEU A 9 -18.16 -39.48 -42.48
C LEU A 9 -17.93 -40.02 -41.06
N GLN A 10 -16.68 -40.32 -40.75
CA GLN A 10 -16.27 -40.68 -39.38
C GLN A 10 -16.78 -39.58 -38.45
N PRO A 11 -17.44 -39.91 -37.34
CA PRO A 11 -17.81 -38.91 -36.37
C PRO A 11 -16.54 -38.15 -35.93
N ILE A 12 -16.53 -36.86 -36.13
CA ILE A 12 -15.46 -36.00 -35.60
C ILE A 12 -15.57 -36.12 -34.07
N GLU A 13 -14.61 -36.81 -33.46
CA GLU A 13 -14.54 -36.82 -32.00
C GLU A 13 -14.53 -35.40 -31.47
N PRO A 14 -15.35 -35.07 -30.47
CA PRO A 14 -15.37 -33.73 -29.93
C PRO A 14 -13.98 -33.41 -29.35
N LYS A 15 -13.28 -32.46 -29.97
CA LYS A 15 -12.02 -31.92 -29.45
C LYS A 15 -12.30 -31.32 -28.07
N SER A 16 -11.48 -31.67 -27.09
CA SER A 16 -11.57 -31.10 -25.74
C SER A 16 -10.49 -30.01 -25.55
N TRP A 17 -10.88 -28.93 -24.88
CA TRP A 17 -9.95 -27.89 -24.46
C TRP A 17 -9.14 -28.37 -23.27
N VAL A 18 -7.81 -28.24 -23.35
CA VAL A 18 -6.90 -28.60 -22.26
C VAL A 18 -6.09 -27.40 -21.80
N PRO A 19 -5.89 -27.20 -20.49
CA PRO A 19 -5.07 -26.13 -19.97
C PRO A 19 -3.64 -26.24 -20.44
N LEU A 20 -3.09 -25.17 -21.03
CA LEU A 20 -1.69 -25.04 -21.39
C LEU A 20 -0.94 -24.18 -20.37
N GLN A 21 -1.61 -23.16 -19.81
CA GLN A 21 -1.02 -22.20 -18.88
C GLN A 21 -2.07 -21.67 -17.91
N ASN A 22 -1.74 -21.63 -16.63
CA ASN A 22 -2.53 -21.00 -15.58
C ASN A 22 -1.70 -19.94 -14.89
N LEU A 23 -2.22 -18.70 -14.84
CA LEU A 23 -1.58 -17.56 -14.20
C LEU A 23 -2.46 -17.05 -13.08
N PRO A 24 -2.14 -17.33 -11.81
CA PRO A 24 -2.85 -16.77 -10.67
C PRO A 24 -2.60 -15.25 -10.59
N GLN A 25 -3.66 -14.51 -10.24
CA GLN A 25 -3.64 -13.09 -10.01
C GLN A 25 -4.02 -12.80 -8.55
N ASP A 26 -3.03 -12.76 -7.66
CA ASP A 26 -3.21 -12.34 -6.27
C ASP A 26 -2.33 -11.12 -6.07
N VAL A 27 -2.95 -9.93 -6.10
CA VAL A 27 -2.22 -8.68 -6.19
C VAL A 27 -3.01 -7.51 -5.61
N MET A 28 -2.29 -6.54 -5.06
CA MET A 28 -2.79 -5.19 -4.82
C MET A 28 -2.61 -4.38 -6.11
N LEU A 29 -3.71 -3.88 -6.66
CA LEU A 29 -3.73 -3.14 -7.93
C LEU A 29 -4.10 -1.67 -7.67
N PRO A 30 -3.14 -0.74 -7.70
CA PRO A 30 -3.39 0.67 -7.49
C PRO A 30 -4.29 1.29 -8.57
N ALA A 31 -4.86 2.46 -8.26
CA ALA A 31 -5.57 3.25 -9.24
C ALA A 31 -4.67 3.64 -10.42
N GLY A 32 -5.20 3.60 -11.63
CA GLY A 32 -4.44 3.88 -12.84
C GLY A 32 -3.60 2.71 -13.37
N GLU A 33 -3.49 1.61 -12.61
CA GLU A 33 -2.63 0.48 -12.92
C GLU A 33 -3.41 -0.71 -13.47
N GLN A 34 -2.67 -1.61 -14.12
CA GLN A 34 -3.22 -2.80 -14.77
C GLN A 34 -2.34 -4.01 -14.51
N ILE A 35 -2.97 -5.19 -14.38
CA ILE A 35 -2.25 -6.45 -14.27
C ILE A 35 -2.98 -7.53 -15.05
N GLY A 36 -2.23 -8.43 -15.68
CA GLY A 36 -2.81 -9.53 -16.42
C GLY A 36 -1.78 -10.46 -17.05
N ALA A 37 -2.17 -11.09 -18.13
CA ALA A 37 -1.36 -12.02 -18.87
C ALA A 37 -1.11 -11.54 -20.31
N HIS A 38 0.13 -11.57 -20.72
CA HIS A 38 0.55 -11.43 -22.12
C HIS A 38 0.85 -12.81 -22.71
N PHE A 39 0.07 -13.21 -23.68
CA PHE A 39 0.26 -14.44 -24.43
C PHE A 39 0.86 -14.12 -25.78
N HIS A 40 2.13 -14.47 -25.89
CA HIS A 40 2.91 -14.23 -27.08
C HIS A 40 2.60 -15.28 -28.15
N ASN A 41 1.89 -14.89 -29.22
CA ASN A 41 1.46 -15.79 -30.30
C ASN A 41 0.88 -17.08 -29.72
N PRO A 42 -0.28 -17.07 -29.08
CA PRO A 42 -0.62 -17.90 -27.94
C PRO A 42 0.20 -19.17 -27.85
N SER A 43 0.97 -19.29 -26.80
CA SER A 43 1.85 -20.41 -26.54
C SER A 43 1.88 -20.71 -25.04
N SER A 44 2.45 -21.87 -24.67
CA SER A 44 2.64 -22.22 -23.27
C SER A 44 3.62 -21.31 -22.50
N ASN A 45 4.23 -20.33 -23.16
CA ASN A 45 5.18 -19.37 -22.58
C ASN A 45 4.53 -17.99 -22.31
N ALA A 46 3.38 -17.96 -21.68
CA ALA A 46 2.75 -16.71 -21.26
C ALA A 46 3.60 -15.97 -20.23
N GLN A 47 3.62 -14.67 -20.34
CA GLN A 47 4.23 -13.77 -19.35
C GLN A 47 3.15 -13.01 -18.59
N ARG A 48 3.36 -12.79 -17.29
CA ARG A 48 2.52 -11.87 -16.55
C ARG A 48 2.76 -10.46 -17.11
N TYR A 49 1.67 -9.80 -17.48
CA TYR A 49 1.70 -8.38 -17.82
C TYR A 49 1.49 -7.56 -16.55
N SER A 50 2.26 -6.50 -16.36
CA SER A 50 2.04 -5.56 -15.26
C SER A 50 2.59 -4.19 -15.65
N SER A 51 1.81 -3.15 -15.47
CA SER A 51 2.24 -1.76 -15.53
C SER A 51 3.10 -1.37 -14.32
N LEU A 52 3.01 -2.13 -13.21
CA LEU A 52 3.75 -1.88 -11.96
C LEU A 52 5.26 -2.15 -12.05
N GLY A 53 5.75 -2.66 -13.18
CA GLY A 53 7.16 -3.02 -13.32
C GLY A 53 7.43 -4.52 -13.19
N THR A 54 8.71 -4.88 -13.17
CA THR A 54 9.14 -6.28 -13.12
C THR A 54 9.91 -6.53 -11.85
N LEU A 55 9.48 -7.55 -11.10
CA LEU A 55 10.24 -8.03 -9.95
C LEU A 55 11.53 -8.72 -10.38
N LEU A 56 12.59 -8.50 -9.62
CA LEU A 56 13.84 -9.23 -9.77
C LEU A 56 13.65 -10.70 -9.33
N PRO A 57 14.44 -11.65 -9.89
CA PRO A 57 14.37 -13.05 -9.45
C PRO A 57 14.62 -13.23 -7.95
N GLN A 58 15.50 -12.41 -7.36
CA GLN A 58 15.77 -12.39 -5.92
C GLN A 58 14.55 -11.96 -5.11
N SER A 59 13.75 -11.01 -5.63
CA SER A 59 12.51 -10.57 -5.01
C SER A 59 11.43 -11.65 -5.06
N GLU A 60 11.30 -12.37 -6.16
CA GLU A 60 10.39 -13.52 -6.26
C GLU A 60 10.78 -14.62 -5.25
N ALA A 61 12.08 -14.89 -5.08
CA ALA A 61 12.57 -15.83 -4.06
C ALA A 61 12.25 -15.37 -2.64
N ALA A 62 12.45 -14.08 -2.34
CA ALA A 62 12.14 -13.48 -1.05
C ALA A 62 10.63 -13.56 -0.73
N ILE A 63 9.78 -13.25 -1.71
CA ILE A 63 8.32 -13.38 -1.58
C ILE A 63 7.92 -14.82 -1.33
N ALA A 64 8.50 -15.76 -2.04
CA ALA A 64 8.23 -17.20 -1.87
C ALA A 64 8.65 -17.70 -0.47
N ARG A 65 9.69 -17.11 0.12
CA ARG A 65 10.17 -17.43 1.47
C ARG A 65 9.30 -16.82 2.57
N ALA A 66 8.73 -15.64 2.35
CA ALA A 66 7.86 -14.97 3.31
C ALA A 66 6.58 -15.78 3.60
N PRO A 67 5.90 -15.59 4.76
CA PRO A 67 4.65 -16.27 5.06
C PRO A 67 3.54 -15.85 4.09
N GLN A 68 2.61 -16.77 3.80
CA GLN A 68 1.60 -16.57 2.74
C GLN A 68 0.74 -15.34 2.95
N TRP A 69 0.36 -15.05 4.19
CA TRP A 69 -0.55 -13.94 4.54
C TRP A 69 0.00 -12.54 4.19
N ILE A 70 1.32 -12.37 4.04
CA ILE A 70 1.93 -11.05 3.72
C ILE A 70 2.44 -10.93 2.27
N ARG A 71 2.46 -12.04 1.50
CA ARG A 71 3.09 -12.08 0.17
C ARG A 71 2.51 -11.08 -0.82
N VAL A 72 1.20 -10.88 -0.79
CA VAL A 72 0.53 -9.95 -1.72
C VAL A 72 1.00 -8.53 -1.46
N GLN A 73 1.01 -8.11 -0.20
CA GLN A 73 1.47 -6.78 0.18
C GLN A 73 2.99 -6.61 -0.05
N LEU A 74 3.78 -7.61 0.31
CA LEU A 74 5.22 -7.61 0.06
C LEU A 74 5.55 -7.47 -1.43
N ARG A 75 4.82 -8.19 -2.29
CA ARG A 75 4.93 -8.06 -3.75
C ARG A 75 4.60 -6.65 -4.22
N HIS A 76 3.52 -6.08 -3.71
CA HIS A 76 3.09 -4.73 -4.03
C HIS A 76 4.18 -3.70 -3.67
N THR A 77 4.70 -3.78 -2.46
CA THR A 77 5.76 -2.86 -1.98
C THR A 77 7.04 -3.02 -2.81
N LEU A 78 7.54 -4.25 -2.99
CA LEU A 78 8.76 -4.50 -3.76
C LEU A 78 8.65 -4.05 -5.22
N ASN A 79 7.47 -4.13 -5.84
CA ASN A 79 7.25 -3.64 -7.21
C ASN A 79 7.43 -2.12 -7.37
N GLN A 80 7.30 -1.36 -6.29
CA GLN A 80 7.42 0.10 -6.27
C GLN A 80 8.84 0.59 -5.95
N LEU A 81 9.75 -0.35 -5.66
CA LEU A 81 11.13 -0.01 -5.34
C LEU A 81 12.00 0.10 -6.59
N GLU A 82 12.96 1.02 -6.53
CA GLU A 82 14.05 1.07 -7.49
C GLU A 82 14.85 -0.25 -7.47
N PRO A 83 15.42 -0.70 -8.60
CA PRO A 83 16.01 -2.04 -8.70
C PRO A 83 17.09 -2.38 -7.68
N ASP A 84 17.93 -1.42 -7.31
CA ASP A 84 18.97 -1.58 -6.29
C ASP A 84 18.37 -1.68 -4.88
N ARG A 85 17.33 -0.92 -4.58
CA ARG A 85 16.59 -1.01 -3.32
C ARG A 85 15.79 -2.29 -3.23
N GLN A 86 15.15 -2.70 -4.33
CA GLN A 86 14.45 -3.97 -4.42
C GLN A 86 15.40 -5.16 -4.14
N LEU A 87 16.60 -5.15 -4.73
CA LEU A 87 17.63 -6.17 -4.49
C LEU A 87 18.05 -6.19 -3.03
N LEU A 88 18.31 -5.02 -2.44
CA LEU A 88 18.79 -4.87 -1.06
C LEU A 88 17.83 -5.51 -0.04
N PHE A 89 16.54 -5.22 -0.13
CA PHE A 89 15.54 -5.78 0.77
C PHE A 89 15.21 -7.25 0.47
N ALA A 90 15.29 -7.65 -0.79
CA ALA A 90 15.16 -9.05 -1.16
C ALA A 90 16.31 -9.91 -0.60
N GLU A 91 17.55 -9.42 -0.64
CA GLU A 91 18.70 -10.10 -0.06
C GLU A 91 18.58 -10.22 1.46
N LEU A 92 18.11 -9.18 2.14
CA LEU A 92 17.81 -9.27 3.57
C LEU A 92 16.87 -10.44 3.87
N LEU A 93 15.72 -10.52 3.20
CA LEU A 93 14.74 -11.58 3.39
C LEU A 93 15.28 -12.97 3.02
N ASN A 94 16.08 -13.07 1.96
CA ASN A 94 16.65 -14.34 1.52
C ASN A 94 17.72 -14.88 2.48
N THR A 95 18.38 -14.00 3.24
CA THR A 95 19.50 -14.36 4.15
C THR A 95 19.13 -14.32 5.63
N ALA A 96 18.04 -13.65 6.00
CA ALA A 96 17.61 -13.58 7.41
C ALA A 96 17.41 -14.99 7.99
N PRO A 97 17.93 -15.28 9.19
CA PRO A 97 17.68 -16.58 9.83
C PRO A 97 16.27 -16.66 10.42
N ASP A 98 15.77 -17.89 10.60
CA ASP A 98 14.64 -18.11 11.49
C ASP A 98 15.04 -17.77 12.93
N PRO A 99 14.13 -17.24 13.79
CA PRO A 99 12.71 -17.05 13.50
C PRO A 99 12.34 -15.69 12.85
N TYR A 100 13.24 -14.78 12.55
CA TYR A 100 13.03 -13.35 12.27
C TYR A 100 12.38 -13.01 10.91
N VAL A 101 12.10 -14.01 10.08
CA VAL A 101 11.74 -13.76 8.65
C VAL A 101 10.38 -13.11 8.49
N ASP A 102 9.41 -13.49 9.28
CA ASP A 102 8.05 -12.96 9.23
C ASP A 102 7.96 -11.52 9.74
N GLU A 103 8.68 -11.17 10.84
CA GLU A 103 8.77 -9.80 11.33
C GLU A 103 9.44 -8.88 10.28
N ILE A 104 10.54 -9.34 9.69
CA ILE A 104 11.24 -8.58 8.65
C ILE A 104 10.36 -8.43 7.40
N ALA A 105 9.69 -9.50 6.97
CA ALA A 105 8.77 -9.48 5.82
C ALA A 105 7.62 -8.51 6.07
N PHE A 106 7.05 -8.51 7.27
CA PHE A 106 6.01 -7.56 7.67
C PHE A 106 6.52 -6.11 7.62
N CYS A 107 7.68 -5.83 8.23
CA CYS A 107 8.24 -4.49 8.27
C CYS A 107 8.50 -3.93 6.85
N ILE A 108 9.01 -4.76 5.93
CA ILE A 108 9.22 -4.34 4.52
C ILE A 108 7.88 -4.14 3.81
N ALA A 109 6.96 -5.10 3.93
CA ALA A 109 5.68 -5.07 3.22
C ALA A 109 4.82 -3.86 3.62
N THR A 110 4.89 -3.42 4.87
CA THR A 110 4.08 -2.34 5.43
C THR A 110 4.76 -0.98 5.45
N ALA A 111 6.04 -0.91 5.08
CA ALA A 111 6.75 0.34 4.93
C ALA A 111 6.37 1.07 3.63
N PHE A 112 6.37 2.40 3.67
CA PHE A 112 6.13 3.21 2.47
C PHE A 112 7.25 3.01 1.44
N PRO A 113 6.92 2.82 0.16
CA PRO A 113 7.92 2.67 -0.90
C PRO A 113 8.90 3.84 -0.98
N GLU A 114 8.43 5.07 -0.74
CA GLU A 114 9.26 6.27 -0.73
C GLU A 114 10.31 6.22 0.39
N TYR A 115 9.92 5.75 1.57
CA TYR A 115 10.87 5.53 2.67
C TYR A 115 11.87 4.44 2.31
N LEU A 116 11.43 3.28 1.79
CA LEU A 116 12.33 2.20 1.38
C LEU A 116 13.28 2.59 0.26
N ASN A 117 12.87 3.48 -0.66
CA ASN A 117 13.71 4.05 -1.71
C ASN A 117 14.68 5.13 -1.18
N SER A 118 14.48 5.63 0.03
CA SER A 118 15.35 6.65 0.63
C SER A 118 16.65 6.05 1.18
N GLY A 119 17.62 6.90 1.46
CA GLY A 119 18.85 6.52 2.15
C GLY A 119 18.69 6.22 3.65
N PHE A 120 17.53 6.49 4.23
CA PHE A 120 17.26 6.29 5.67
C PHE A 120 16.78 4.89 6.00
N ALA A 121 16.16 4.18 5.05
CA ALA A 121 15.74 2.81 5.23
C ALA A 121 16.93 1.86 5.06
N LEU A 122 17.47 1.39 6.16
CA LEU A 122 18.61 0.48 6.18
C LEU A 122 18.13 -0.94 6.55
N PRO A 123 18.53 -1.99 5.79
CA PRO A 123 18.17 -3.37 6.08
C PRO A 123 18.57 -3.82 7.48
N GLU A 124 19.72 -3.33 7.95
CA GLU A 124 20.26 -3.64 9.28
C GLU A 124 19.29 -3.24 10.40
N LEU A 125 18.51 -2.16 10.22
CA LEU A 125 17.53 -1.74 11.21
C LEU A 125 16.39 -2.77 11.34
N PHE A 126 15.90 -3.30 10.24
CA PHE A 126 14.83 -4.32 10.28
C PHE A 126 15.31 -5.61 10.94
N LEU A 127 16.55 -6.01 10.66
CA LEU A 127 17.16 -7.17 11.30
C LEU A 127 17.39 -6.92 12.81
N GLU A 128 17.98 -5.78 13.17
CA GLU A 128 18.19 -5.40 14.58
C GLU A 128 16.87 -5.33 15.34
N ASN A 129 15.83 -4.77 14.73
CA ASN A 129 14.51 -4.68 15.34
C ASN A 129 13.95 -6.08 15.68
N ALA A 130 14.00 -7.01 14.74
CA ALA A 130 13.53 -8.38 14.94
C ALA A 130 14.40 -9.12 15.99
N GLN A 131 15.71 -9.06 15.86
CA GLN A 131 16.63 -9.69 16.82
C GLN A 131 16.41 -9.19 18.25
N LYS A 132 16.24 -7.86 18.40
CA LYS A 132 16.08 -7.27 19.73
C LYS A 132 14.78 -7.67 20.43
N LEU A 133 13.70 -7.96 19.68
CA LEU A 133 12.47 -8.51 20.23
C LEU A 133 12.74 -9.83 20.96
N TYR A 134 13.43 -10.77 20.34
CA TYR A 134 13.75 -12.08 20.91
C TYR A 134 14.83 -12.02 21.99
N GLU A 135 15.78 -11.09 21.90
CA GLU A 135 16.74 -10.86 22.97
C GLU A 135 16.04 -10.40 24.25
N ILE A 136 15.12 -9.43 24.12
CA ILE A 136 14.34 -8.92 25.25
C ILE A 136 13.42 -10.01 25.81
N ASP A 137 12.75 -10.79 24.95
CA ASP A 137 11.91 -11.92 25.33
C ASP A 137 12.67 -12.90 26.23
N GLY A 138 13.91 -13.22 25.89
CA GLY A 138 14.77 -14.11 26.67
C GLY A 138 15.16 -13.60 28.06
N GLU A 139 14.90 -12.32 28.39
CA GLU A 139 15.21 -11.70 29.68
C GLU A 139 13.97 -11.41 30.55
N LEU A 140 12.75 -11.65 30.04
CA LEU A 140 11.48 -11.30 30.73
C LEU A 140 10.68 -12.53 31.14
N ASP A 141 10.17 -12.52 32.36
CA ASP A 141 9.41 -13.65 32.94
C ASP A 141 7.89 -13.57 32.71
N TYR A 142 7.37 -12.41 32.28
CA TYR A 142 5.94 -12.16 32.17
C TYR A 142 5.37 -12.29 30.75
N VAL A 143 6.24 -12.49 29.78
CA VAL A 143 5.90 -12.57 28.35
C VAL A 143 6.77 -13.60 27.66
N GLU A 144 6.29 -14.19 26.57
CA GLU A 144 7.06 -15.05 25.68
C GLU A 144 6.62 -14.83 24.22
N ILE A 145 7.55 -14.87 23.27
CA ILE A 145 7.27 -14.91 21.85
C ILE A 145 7.00 -16.36 21.45
N LEU A 146 5.93 -16.59 20.70
CA LEU A 146 5.51 -17.90 20.21
C LEU A 146 5.61 -17.92 18.68
N ASP A 147 6.41 -18.85 18.14
CA ASP A 147 6.55 -19.05 16.71
C ASP A 147 5.67 -20.22 16.25
N PHE A 148 4.76 -19.95 15.33
CA PHE A 148 3.89 -20.92 14.69
C PHE A 148 4.40 -21.28 13.29
N GLY A 149 5.42 -22.10 13.22
CA GLY A 149 6.14 -22.44 11.99
C GLY A 149 7.39 -21.59 11.77
N SER A 150 7.94 -21.63 10.56
CA SER A 150 9.15 -20.91 10.19
C SER A 150 9.29 -20.79 8.66
N ALA A 151 10.21 -19.96 8.20
CA ALA A 151 10.52 -19.85 6.79
C ALA A 151 11.04 -21.19 6.22
N ALA A 152 11.75 -21.98 7.02
CA ALA A 152 12.23 -23.31 6.62
C ALA A 152 11.08 -24.31 6.38
N SER A 153 9.99 -24.23 7.15
CA SER A 153 8.81 -25.05 6.97
C SER A 153 7.88 -24.55 5.85
N GLY A 154 7.99 -23.26 5.51
CA GLY A 154 7.11 -22.61 4.54
C GLY A 154 5.66 -22.49 5.03
N GLY A 155 4.76 -22.11 4.13
CA GLY A 155 3.32 -22.00 4.42
C GLY A 155 2.94 -20.68 5.07
N ASP A 156 1.91 -20.72 5.91
CA ASP A 156 1.33 -19.53 6.56
C ASP A 156 1.84 -19.39 8.00
N TYR A 157 3.15 -19.40 8.19
CA TYR A 157 3.78 -19.24 9.49
C TYR A 157 3.68 -17.78 10.00
N TYR A 158 3.74 -17.61 11.33
CA TYR A 158 3.69 -16.31 11.98
C TYR A 158 4.15 -16.40 13.42
N SER A 159 4.49 -15.27 14.03
CA SER A 159 4.84 -15.14 15.43
C SER A 159 3.84 -14.27 16.17
N THR A 160 3.78 -14.40 17.48
CA THR A 160 3.01 -13.52 18.37
C THR A 160 3.55 -13.62 19.80
N THR A 161 3.07 -12.74 20.70
CA THR A 161 3.38 -12.80 22.11
C THR A 161 2.26 -13.42 22.91
N ARG A 162 2.65 -14.11 23.98
CA ARG A 162 1.77 -14.54 25.06
C ARG A 162 2.32 -14.02 26.39
N TYR A 163 1.45 -13.46 27.22
CA TYR A 163 1.86 -12.87 28.49
C TYR A 163 0.93 -13.23 29.64
N TRP A 164 1.44 -13.06 30.87
CA TRP A 164 0.70 -13.22 32.09
C TRP A 164 0.04 -11.91 32.51
N LYS A 165 -1.22 -11.96 32.93
CA LYS A 165 -1.95 -10.87 33.60
C LYS A 165 -2.70 -11.35 34.82
N ARG A 166 -3.08 -10.44 35.71
CA ARG A 166 -4.00 -10.74 36.81
C ARG A 166 -5.39 -10.20 36.49
N ASP A 167 -6.38 -11.06 36.59
CA ASP A 167 -7.77 -10.67 36.45
C ASP A 167 -8.27 -9.86 37.69
N ALA A 168 -9.52 -9.42 37.67
CA ALA A 168 -10.11 -8.67 38.78
C ALA A 168 -10.25 -9.48 40.09
N GLN A 169 -10.12 -10.79 40.03
CA GLN A 169 -10.10 -11.71 41.17
C GLN A 169 -8.69 -12.02 41.64
N GLY A 170 -7.65 -11.42 41.04
CA GLY A 170 -6.25 -11.63 41.34
C GLY A 170 -5.67 -12.94 40.82
N GLN A 171 -6.40 -13.66 39.95
CA GLN A 171 -5.90 -14.90 39.33
C GLN A 171 -4.94 -14.58 38.22
N LEU A 172 -3.80 -15.27 38.17
CA LEU A 172 -2.82 -15.17 37.12
C LEU A 172 -3.30 -16.00 35.91
N ILE A 173 -3.55 -15.36 34.81
CA ILE A 173 -4.02 -15.97 33.54
C ILE A 173 -3.12 -15.59 32.39
N GLN A 174 -3.08 -16.42 31.35
CA GLN A 174 -2.34 -16.14 30.13
C GLN A 174 -3.26 -15.57 29.05
N VAL A 175 -2.73 -14.61 28.29
CA VAL A 175 -3.37 -14.03 27.11
C VAL A 175 -2.42 -14.15 25.94
N THR A 176 -2.90 -14.67 24.83
CA THR A 176 -2.18 -14.67 23.54
C THR A 176 -2.64 -13.49 22.73
N VAL A 177 -1.71 -12.68 22.29
CA VAL A 177 -1.97 -11.49 21.47
C VAL A 177 -2.43 -11.93 20.08
N PRO A 178 -3.48 -11.32 19.49
CA PRO A 178 -3.84 -11.58 18.10
C PRO A 178 -2.69 -11.21 17.15
N ARG A 179 -2.49 -12.02 16.11
CA ARG A 179 -1.42 -11.83 15.11
C ARG A 179 -1.31 -10.39 14.61
N GLU A 180 -2.41 -9.77 14.18
CA GLU A 180 -2.42 -8.40 13.66
C GLU A 180 -2.00 -7.38 14.71
N ILE A 181 -2.39 -7.56 15.97
CA ILE A 181 -2.00 -6.68 17.07
C ILE A 181 -0.49 -6.79 17.34
N TYR A 182 0.06 -8.01 17.30
CA TYR A 182 1.50 -8.24 17.46
C TYR A 182 2.30 -7.48 16.40
N TYR A 183 2.01 -7.69 15.11
CA TYR A 183 2.81 -7.09 14.06
C TYR A 183 2.66 -5.56 13.99
N TRP A 184 1.45 -5.04 14.04
CA TRP A 184 1.23 -3.61 13.87
C TRP A 184 1.64 -2.77 15.09
N TYR A 185 1.40 -3.27 16.28
CA TYR A 185 1.50 -2.48 17.51
C TYR A 185 2.65 -2.90 18.42
N LEU A 186 3.46 -3.88 17.99
CA LEU A 186 4.65 -4.30 18.71
C LEU A 186 5.87 -4.44 17.78
N VAL A 187 5.76 -5.19 16.68
CA VAL A 187 6.89 -5.47 15.77
C VAL A 187 7.27 -4.25 14.94
N ASN A 188 6.29 -3.48 14.44
CA ASN A 188 6.59 -2.35 13.56
C ASN A 188 7.58 -1.38 14.21
N PRO A 189 8.73 -1.06 13.57
CA PRO A 189 9.75 -0.17 14.14
C PRO A 189 9.32 1.30 14.19
N LYS A 190 8.29 1.68 13.44
CA LYS A 190 7.68 3.01 13.41
C LYS A 190 6.56 3.08 14.45
N ILE A 191 6.51 4.15 15.23
CA ILE A 191 5.48 4.35 16.25
C ILE A 191 4.27 5.07 15.63
N THR A 192 4.47 6.29 15.10
CA THR A 192 3.42 7.14 14.52
C THR A 192 3.86 7.73 13.18
N ASP A 193 4.36 8.94 13.18
CA ASP A 193 4.71 9.74 12.00
C ASP A 193 6.22 9.97 11.82
N GLU A 194 7.07 9.49 12.76
CA GLU A 194 8.53 9.54 12.62
C GLU A 194 9.03 8.64 11.47
N ILE A 195 10.24 8.91 11.01
CA ILE A 195 10.97 7.99 10.12
C ILE A 195 11.59 6.88 10.94
N ALA A 196 11.30 5.62 10.61
CA ALA A 196 11.89 4.44 11.23
C ALA A 196 13.37 4.29 10.82
N ALA A 197 14.25 5.08 11.42
CA ALA A 197 15.66 5.14 11.08
C ALA A 197 16.53 5.15 12.33
N TYR A 198 17.82 4.84 12.13
CA TYR A 198 18.82 5.21 13.12
C TYR A 198 18.85 6.73 13.28
N ILE A 199 19.28 7.20 14.45
CA ILE A 199 19.48 8.64 14.65
C ILE A 199 20.45 9.18 13.60
N ASP A 200 19.99 10.12 12.78
CA ASP A 200 20.73 10.78 11.72
C ASP A 200 20.52 12.30 11.82
N PRO A 201 21.59 13.11 11.78
CA PRO A 201 21.52 14.57 11.84
C PRO A 201 20.78 15.20 10.65
N ASN A 202 20.62 14.48 9.54
CA ASN A 202 19.88 14.95 8.36
C ASN A 202 18.37 14.78 8.49
N ILE A 203 17.88 14.01 9.46
CA ILE A 203 16.45 13.88 9.75
C ILE A 203 16.03 15.00 10.68
N ILE A 204 15.23 15.92 10.18
CA ILE A 204 14.64 17.01 10.94
C ILE A 204 13.15 16.69 11.20
N GLU A 205 12.77 16.65 12.45
CA GLU A 205 11.41 16.36 12.89
C GLU A 205 10.82 17.61 13.55
N ASN A 206 9.72 18.11 13.03
CA ASN A 206 8.87 19.16 13.64
C ASN A 206 9.66 20.20 14.50
N ASN A 207 10.56 20.95 13.87
CA ASN A 207 11.49 21.90 14.51
C ASN A 207 12.57 21.26 15.41
N SER A 208 12.67 19.94 15.48
CA SER A 208 13.70 19.27 16.26
C SER A 208 15.00 19.20 15.47
N THR A 209 16.02 19.86 15.98
CA THR A 209 17.39 19.85 15.42
C THR A 209 18.38 19.34 16.44
N HIS A 210 19.55 18.88 16.01
CA HIS A 210 20.62 18.45 16.91
C HIS A 210 21.20 19.60 17.77
N SER A 211 20.85 20.85 17.50
CA SER A 211 21.52 22.03 18.07
C SER A 211 20.64 22.87 19.02
N ASN A 212 19.45 22.44 19.37
CA ASN A 212 18.50 23.23 20.17
C ASN A 212 18.83 23.29 21.68
N ASN A 213 20.04 23.61 22.07
CA ASN A 213 20.49 23.74 23.46
C ASN A 213 20.35 22.46 24.33
N ILE A 214 20.13 21.32 23.71
CA ILE A 214 20.00 19.99 24.33
C ILE A 214 21.16 19.15 23.84
N VAL A 215 21.60 18.20 24.65
CA VAL A 215 22.60 17.23 24.23
C VAL A 215 22.10 16.54 22.95
N PRO A 216 22.84 16.60 21.85
CA PRO A 216 22.42 15.92 20.62
C PRO A 216 22.17 14.44 20.87
N PRO A 217 21.12 13.83 20.29
CA PRO A 217 20.89 12.41 20.41
C PRO A 217 22.06 11.64 19.77
N PRO A 218 22.39 10.45 20.30
CA PRO A 218 23.52 9.68 19.81
C PRO A 218 23.27 9.14 18.41
N GLU A 219 24.07 9.56 17.43
CA GLU A 219 23.98 9.10 16.05
C GLU A 219 24.10 7.57 15.93
N GLY A 220 23.43 7.01 14.95
CA GLY A 220 23.45 5.57 14.66
C GLY A 220 22.76 4.70 15.70
N LYS A 221 21.92 5.26 16.57
CA LYS A 221 21.15 4.48 17.56
C LYS A 221 19.71 4.28 17.11
N PHE A 222 19.20 3.07 17.40
CA PHE A 222 17.82 2.68 17.21
C PHE A 222 17.13 2.58 18.57
N TRP A 223 15.89 3.07 18.68
CA TRP A 223 15.21 3.25 19.97
C TRP A 223 15.02 1.96 20.75
N ARG A 224 14.64 0.84 20.10
CA ARG A 224 14.38 -0.42 20.82
C ARG A 224 15.63 -0.96 21.49
N SER A 225 16.76 -0.94 20.81
CA SER A 225 18.03 -1.39 21.38
C SER A 225 18.59 -0.40 22.40
N TYR A 226 18.56 0.91 22.03
CA TYR A 226 19.24 1.93 22.83
C TYR A 226 18.58 2.17 24.18
N ILE A 227 17.24 2.31 24.23
CA ILE A 227 16.53 2.70 25.47
C ILE A 227 16.46 1.55 26.47
N TYR A 228 16.43 0.30 26.01
CA TYR A 228 16.26 -0.88 26.86
C TYR A 228 17.31 -1.00 27.99
N ASP A 229 18.59 -0.84 27.64
CA ASP A 229 19.72 -1.04 28.56
C ASP A 229 20.61 0.19 28.76
N HIS A 230 20.19 1.36 28.25
CA HIS A 230 20.98 2.58 28.37
C HIS A 230 21.09 3.04 29.82
N VAL A 231 22.34 3.30 30.23
CA VAL A 231 22.66 3.83 31.57
C VAL A 231 23.00 5.31 31.45
N ASP A 232 22.27 6.17 32.14
CA ASP A 232 22.51 7.61 32.15
C ASP A 232 22.38 8.20 33.56
N GLY A 233 23.52 8.40 34.20
CA GLY A 233 23.60 8.95 35.56
C GLY A 233 22.80 8.17 36.58
N ASP A 234 21.96 8.88 37.34
CA ASP A 234 21.12 8.31 38.39
C ASP A 234 19.71 7.89 37.91
N TYR A 235 19.43 7.99 36.61
CA TYR A 235 18.14 7.59 36.05
C TYR A 235 17.99 6.06 36.06
N PRO A 236 16.78 5.53 36.37
CA PRO A 236 16.56 4.08 36.39
C PRO A 236 16.72 3.48 34.98
N VAL A 237 17.37 2.32 34.89
CA VAL A 237 17.52 1.56 33.64
C VAL A 237 16.23 0.79 33.39
N LEU A 238 15.73 0.80 32.14
CA LEU A 238 14.46 0.17 31.80
C LEU A 238 14.52 -1.34 32.00
N ARG A 239 15.56 -2.02 31.52
CA ARG A 239 15.79 -3.46 31.71
C ARG A 239 15.66 -3.87 33.18
N ASP A 240 16.29 -3.14 34.07
CA ASP A 240 16.30 -3.46 35.50
C ASP A 240 14.93 -3.26 36.15
N THR A 241 14.14 -2.34 35.61
CA THR A 241 12.73 -2.11 35.98
C THR A 241 11.83 -3.27 35.52
N LEU A 242 11.98 -3.69 34.27
CA LEU A 242 11.16 -4.76 33.67
C LEU A 242 11.46 -6.14 34.28
N SER A 243 12.71 -6.43 34.63
CA SER A 243 13.14 -7.71 35.21
C SER A 243 12.47 -8.04 36.55
N GLN A 244 11.81 -7.09 37.20
CA GLN A 244 11.11 -7.27 38.48
C GLN A 244 9.61 -7.56 38.28
N CYS A 245 9.10 -7.50 37.07
CA CYS A 245 7.68 -7.65 36.76
C CYS A 245 7.33 -9.13 36.54
N GLN A 246 6.10 -9.52 36.92
CA GLN A 246 5.60 -10.89 36.77
C GLN A 246 4.32 -11.00 35.95
N SER A 247 3.75 -9.87 35.55
CA SER A 247 2.50 -9.77 34.80
C SER A 247 2.47 -8.45 34.03
N VAL A 248 1.72 -8.39 32.94
CA VAL A 248 1.57 -7.19 32.15
C VAL A 248 0.75 -6.15 32.89
N TYR A 249 -0.42 -6.52 33.35
CA TYR A 249 -1.33 -5.65 34.09
C TYR A 249 -2.10 -6.40 35.16
N ASN A 250 -2.24 -5.79 36.34
CA ASN A 250 -2.95 -6.35 37.48
C ASN A 250 -4.25 -5.59 37.75
N ARG A 251 -5.37 -6.12 37.25
CA ARG A 251 -6.69 -5.50 37.41
C ARG A 251 -7.19 -5.48 38.86
N ASP A 252 -6.60 -6.29 39.72
CA ASP A 252 -6.87 -6.29 41.17
C ASP A 252 -6.11 -5.20 41.94
N GLY A 253 -5.27 -4.41 41.23
CA GLY A 253 -4.44 -3.36 41.79
C GLY A 253 -3.23 -3.84 42.58
N SER A 254 -2.90 -5.13 42.53
CA SER A 254 -1.69 -5.66 43.17
C SER A 254 -0.42 -5.16 42.50
N PRO A 255 0.68 -4.93 43.22
CA PRO A 255 1.94 -4.43 42.65
C PRO A 255 2.66 -5.51 41.82
N GLY A 256 3.62 -5.05 40.99
CA GLY A 256 4.53 -5.92 40.26
C GLY A 256 4.14 -6.19 38.82
N ASP A 257 3.25 -5.38 38.26
CA ASP A 257 2.95 -5.40 36.84
C ASP A 257 3.76 -4.36 36.02
N VAL A 258 3.89 -4.65 34.75
CA VAL A 258 4.70 -3.85 33.80
C VAL A 258 4.12 -2.46 33.61
N ILE A 259 2.81 -2.32 33.43
CA ILE A 259 2.19 -1.03 33.11
C ILE A 259 2.41 -0.01 34.21
N HIS A 260 2.26 -0.39 35.48
CA HIS A 260 2.59 0.50 36.60
C HIS A 260 4.11 0.77 36.67
N ALA A 261 4.94 -0.25 36.43
CA ALA A 261 6.40 -0.10 36.47
C ALA A 261 6.92 0.84 35.38
N ILE A 262 6.46 0.71 34.14
CA ILE A 262 6.86 1.62 33.05
C ILE A 262 6.24 3.01 33.18
N THR A 263 5.03 3.14 33.74
CA THR A 263 4.44 4.45 34.08
C THR A 263 5.33 5.20 35.08
N TRP A 264 5.76 4.50 36.14
CA TRP A 264 6.71 5.06 37.08
C TRP A 264 8.05 5.41 36.40
N TRP A 265 8.61 4.50 35.59
CA TRP A 265 9.88 4.70 34.91
C TRP A 265 9.84 5.92 33.95
N ILE A 266 8.77 6.06 33.17
CA ILE A 266 8.56 7.21 32.27
C ILE A 266 8.56 8.52 33.07
N ASN A 267 7.84 8.56 34.19
CA ASN A 267 7.74 9.76 35.04
C ASN A 267 9.03 10.05 35.82
N GLN A 268 9.95 9.09 35.99
CA GLN A 268 11.29 9.37 36.50
C GLN A 268 12.21 9.94 35.41
N ASN A 269 11.98 9.61 34.16
CA ASN A 269 12.85 9.99 33.04
C ASN A 269 12.36 11.23 32.30
N MET A 270 11.09 11.62 32.38
CA MET A 270 10.52 12.72 31.64
C MET A 270 9.79 13.74 32.53
N SER A 271 9.77 14.99 32.08
CA SER A 271 9.02 16.07 32.69
C SER A 271 8.05 16.68 31.68
N PHE A 272 6.79 16.89 32.08
CA PHE A 272 5.82 17.54 31.20
C PHE A 272 6.10 19.03 31.12
N THR A 273 6.53 19.49 29.94
CA THR A 273 6.82 20.90 29.68
C THR A 273 6.72 21.24 28.20
N SER A 274 6.48 22.50 27.92
CA SER A 274 6.33 23.02 26.56
C SER A 274 7.66 23.58 26.07
N ASN A 275 8.06 23.17 24.85
CA ASN A 275 9.23 23.71 24.15
C ASN A 275 8.90 23.86 22.65
N ASN A 276 9.72 24.59 21.93
CA ASN A 276 9.61 24.74 20.47
C ASN A 276 10.11 23.52 19.71
N GLU A 277 10.95 22.70 20.34
CA GLU A 277 11.43 21.45 19.78
C GLU A 277 10.41 20.34 20.03
N ARG A 278 10.00 19.66 18.97
CA ARG A 278 8.91 18.66 18.98
C ARG A 278 9.39 17.38 18.24
N PRO A 279 10.33 16.60 18.84
CA PRO A 279 10.78 15.36 18.24
C PRO A 279 9.69 14.27 18.33
N HIS A 280 9.63 13.41 17.31
CA HIS A 280 8.78 12.22 17.27
C HIS A 280 9.59 10.94 17.55
N GLN A 281 10.86 10.91 17.11
CA GLN A 281 11.69 9.72 17.28
C GLN A 281 12.04 9.47 18.76
N PRO A 282 11.75 8.24 19.29
CA PRO A 282 11.84 7.99 20.74
C PRO A 282 13.22 8.25 21.38
N VAL A 283 14.34 8.00 20.67
CA VAL A 283 15.67 8.32 21.20
C VAL A 283 15.85 9.82 21.40
N ARG A 284 15.32 10.65 20.50
CA ARG A 284 15.39 12.11 20.62
C ARG A 284 14.56 12.61 21.79
N ILE A 285 13.36 12.05 21.98
CA ILE A 285 12.51 12.36 23.14
C ILE A 285 13.20 11.96 24.44
N TYR A 286 13.79 10.76 24.48
CA TYR A 286 14.51 10.25 25.64
C TYR A 286 15.68 11.14 26.04
N GLN A 287 16.49 11.57 25.08
CA GLN A 287 17.62 12.48 25.34
C GLN A 287 17.19 13.86 25.80
N LYS A 288 16.06 14.31 25.32
CA LYS A 288 15.47 15.60 25.70
C LYS A 288 14.88 15.61 27.11
N ARG A 289 14.33 14.50 27.57
CA ARG A 289 13.73 14.27 28.91
C ARG A 289 12.58 15.18 29.26
N PHE A 290 11.91 15.77 28.29
CA PHE A 290 10.68 16.51 28.47
C PHE A 290 9.88 16.58 27.18
N GLY A 291 8.59 16.82 27.29
CA GLY A 291 7.67 16.94 26.16
C GLY A 291 6.29 17.35 26.58
N ARG A 292 5.39 17.48 25.61
CA ARG A 292 3.95 17.62 25.80
C ARG A 292 3.28 16.23 25.64
N CYS A 293 1.95 16.22 25.51
CA CYS A 293 1.17 14.99 25.35
C CYS A 293 1.63 14.15 24.13
N GLY A 294 1.96 14.76 22.99
CA GLY A 294 2.45 14.04 21.80
C GLY A 294 3.73 13.29 22.07
N GLU A 295 4.81 13.99 22.50
CA GLU A 295 6.10 13.36 22.81
C GLU A 295 5.98 12.30 23.90
N TYR A 296 5.12 12.53 24.90
CA TYR A 296 4.85 11.52 25.93
C TYR A 296 4.16 10.28 25.34
N ALA A 297 3.21 10.47 24.42
CA ALA A 297 2.50 9.35 23.79
C ALA A 297 3.44 8.52 22.91
N ASP A 298 4.27 9.16 22.06
CA ASP A 298 5.25 8.47 21.22
C ASP A 298 6.26 7.69 22.07
N PHE A 299 6.77 8.35 23.10
CA PHE A 299 7.71 7.72 24.02
C PHE A 299 7.09 6.55 24.78
N SER A 300 5.88 6.72 25.31
CA SER A 300 5.18 5.67 26.06
C SER A 300 4.86 4.46 25.19
N SER A 301 4.45 4.67 23.94
CA SER A 301 4.28 3.58 22.97
C SER A 301 5.59 2.84 22.71
N ALA A 302 6.70 3.56 22.55
CA ALA A 302 8.01 2.93 22.38
C ALA A 302 8.40 2.10 23.61
N ILE A 303 8.23 2.61 24.82
CA ILE A 303 8.55 1.90 26.07
C ILE A 303 7.70 0.65 26.26
N ALA A 304 6.38 0.74 26.00
CA ALA A 304 5.51 -0.43 26.03
C ALA A 304 5.92 -1.49 25.01
N ARG A 305 6.27 -1.08 23.78
CA ARG A 305 6.74 -2.01 22.73
C ARG A 305 8.13 -2.60 23.02
N ILE A 306 9.00 -1.89 23.76
CA ILE A 306 10.23 -2.48 24.31
C ILE A 306 9.90 -3.53 25.38
N ALA A 307 8.89 -3.27 26.21
CA ALA A 307 8.41 -4.22 27.21
C ALA A 307 7.58 -5.37 26.62
N LEU A 308 7.58 -5.54 25.29
CA LEU A 308 6.81 -6.53 24.52
C LEU A 308 5.30 -6.47 24.75
N ILE A 309 4.78 -5.28 25.01
CA ILE A 309 3.34 -5.00 25.14
C ILE A 309 2.90 -4.19 23.90
N PRO A 310 1.93 -4.68 23.11
CA PRO A 310 1.39 -3.89 22.02
C PRO A 310 0.77 -2.57 22.51
N CYS A 311 1.15 -1.47 21.89
CA CYS A 311 0.72 -0.15 22.30
C CYS A 311 0.53 0.77 21.09
N THR A 312 -0.46 1.66 21.19
CA THR A 312 -0.79 2.65 20.15
C THR A 312 -0.99 4.03 20.77
N ASN A 313 -0.86 5.06 19.91
CA ASN A 313 -1.29 6.40 20.27
C ASN A 313 -2.76 6.57 19.98
N VAL A 314 -3.42 7.36 20.82
CA VAL A 314 -4.80 7.80 20.66
C VAL A 314 -4.82 9.31 20.61
N THR A 315 -5.48 9.88 19.62
CA THR A 315 -5.45 11.32 19.38
C THR A 315 -6.83 11.93 19.14
N SER A 316 -7.01 13.17 19.58
CA SER A 316 -8.12 14.04 19.19
C SER A 316 -7.55 15.37 18.73
N VAL A 317 -7.53 15.56 17.41
CA VAL A 317 -6.91 16.74 16.78
C VAL A 317 -7.62 18.03 17.17
N SER A 318 -8.95 18.04 17.11
CA SER A 318 -9.73 19.23 17.40
C SER A 318 -9.66 19.67 18.86
N THR A 319 -9.29 18.79 19.77
CA THR A 319 -9.08 19.11 21.19
C THR A 319 -7.62 19.19 21.61
N ASP A 320 -6.67 18.99 20.67
CA ASP A 320 -5.23 19.08 20.88
C ASP A 320 -4.78 18.21 22.06
N HIS A 321 -5.05 16.90 21.95
CA HIS A 321 -4.67 15.95 22.99
C HIS A 321 -4.32 14.58 22.41
N THR A 322 -3.27 13.96 22.96
CA THR A 322 -2.79 12.63 22.58
C THR A 322 -2.40 11.86 23.85
N TRP A 323 -2.75 10.58 23.88
CA TRP A 323 -2.44 9.62 24.95
C TRP A 323 -2.24 8.23 24.35
N ASN A 324 -2.30 7.16 25.16
CA ASN A 324 -2.00 5.80 24.70
C ASN A 324 -3.14 4.83 25.03
N GLU A 325 -3.16 3.73 24.30
CA GLU A 325 -3.78 2.48 24.69
C GLU A 325 -2.76 1.35 24.58
N PHE A 326 -2.78 0.41 25.53
CA PHE A 326 -2.05 -0.84 25.44
C PHE A 326 -3.02 -2.03 25.34
N TRP A 327 -2.55 -3.13 24.78
CA TRP A 327 -3.36 -4.32 24.59
C TRP A 327 -3.29 -5.26 25.80
N GLU A 328 -4.44 -5.56 26.38
CA GLU A 328 -4.59 -6.53 27.49
C GLU A 328 -5.83 -7.40 27.29
N ASP A 329 -5.93 -8.17 26.21
CA ASP A 329 -7.16 -8.85 25.76
C ASP A 329 -8.26 -7.85 25.37
N GLY A 330 -7.84 -6.73 24.81
CA GLY A 330 -8.60 -5.54 24.44
C GLY A 330 -7.77 -4.29 24.74
N TRP A 331 -8.09 -3.21 24.08
CA TRP A 331 -7.42 -1.94 24.30
C TRP A 331 -7.80 -1.34 25.65
N VAL A 332 -6.82 -0.86 26.40
CA VAL A 332 -6.95 -0.24 27.72
C VAL A 332 -6.34 1.15 27.68
N SER A 333 -7.11 2.17 28.02
CA SER A 333 -6.65 3.56 28.05
C SER A 333 -5.52 3.77 29.05
N TRP A 334 -4.49 4.49 28.66
CA TRP A 334 -3.28 4.72 29.45
C TRP A 334 -2.68 6.10 29.14
N GLU A 335 -2.51 6.89 30.19
CA GLU A 335 -1.81 8.18 30.09
C GLU A 335 -0.77 8.29 31.22
N PRO A 336 0.50 8.03 30.94
CA PRO A 336 1.57 8.05 31.95
C PRO A 336 1.75 9.37 32.67
N VAL A 337 1.57 10.51 31.97
CA VAL A 337 1.77 11.86 32.54
C VAL A 337 0.98 12.06 33.83
N ASN A 338 -0.30 11.71 33.79
CA ASN A 338 -1.22 11.88 34.94
C ASN A 338 -1.48 10.56 35.67
N SER A 339 -0.80 9.49 35.27
CA SER A 339 -1.02 8.13 35.79
C SER A 339 -2.48 7.66 35.65
N TYR A 340 -3.16 8.07 34.58
CA TYR A 340 -4.50 7.61 34.28
C TYR A 340 -4.42 6.24 33.60
N LEU A 341 -5.14 5.29 34.15
CA LEU A 341 -5.13 3.92 33.71
C LEU A 341 -6.55 3.36 33.72
N ASN A 342 -6.99 2.79 32.59
CA ASN A 342 -8.32 2.21 32.43
C ASN A 342 -9.47 3.17 32.83
N ASN A 343 -9.33 4.44 32.50
CA ASN A 343 -10.30 5.49 32.81
C ASN A 343 -10.52 6.42 31.59
N PRO A 344 -11.12 5.94 30.51
CA PRO A 344 -11.22 6.70 29.25
C PRO A 344 -12.07 7.96 29.35
N LEU A 345 -13.08 7.98 30.23
CA LEU A 345 -13.97 9.15 30.41
C LEU A 345 -13.38 10.24 31.33
N VAL A 346 -12.16 10.08 31.83
CA VAL A 346 -11.52 11.08 32.70
C VAL A 346 -11.40 12.46 32.03
N TYR A 347 -11.28 12.50 30.72
CA TYR A 347 -11.15 13.75 29.98
C TYR A 347 -12.45 14.54 29.94
N GLU A 348 -13.59 13.91 29.73
CA GLU A 348 -14.90 14.58 29.79
C GLU A 348 -15.30 14.91 31.24
N ASN A 349 -15.24 13.88 32.11
CA ASN A 349 -15.73 14.03 33.49
C ASN A 349 -14.78 14.79 34.40
N GLY A 350 -13.48 14.75 34.16
CA GLY A 350 -12.45 15.42 34.99
C GLY A 350 -11.98 16.75 34.42
N TRP A 351 -11.74 16.82 33.10
CA TRP A 351 -11.17 18.01 32.47
C TRP A 351 -12.22 18.87 31.74
N GLY A 352 -13.43 18.34 31.53
CA GLY A 352 -14.46 19.01 30.75
C GLY A 352 -14.11 19.13 29.26
N LYS A 353 -13.29 18.21 28.73
CA LYS A 353 -12.96 18.13 27.30
C LYS A 353 -14.02 17.31 26.57
N VAL A 354 -14.89 17.99 25.83
CA VAL A 354 -15.83 17.32 24.91
C VAL A 354 -15.12 17.11 23.57
N PHE A 355 -14.92 15.89 23.20
CA PHE A 355 -14.22 15.53 21.96
C PHE A 355 -15.11 15.76 20.72
N GLY A 356 -14.49 16.06 19.57
CA GLY A 356 -15.09 15.91 18.25
C GLY A 356 -14.99 14.46 17.83
N SER A 357 -13.83 14.09 17.33
CA SER A 357 -13.48 12.70 17.02
C SER A 357 -12.23 12.27 17.76
N VAL A 358 -12.15 10.97 18.06
CA VAL A 358 -11.00 10.34 18.70
C VAL A 358 -10.58 9.13 17.87
N PHE A 359 -9.29 8.96 17.68
CA PHE A 359 -8.73 7.92 16.83
C PHE A 359 -7.56 7.20 17.50
N GLU A 360 -7.46 5.89 17.28
CA GLU A 360 -6.20 5.15 17.36
C GLU A 360 -5.39 5.43 16.10
N GLU A 361 -4.09 5.60 16.26
CA GLU A 361 -3.15 5.85 15.16
C GLU A 361 -2.27 4.62 14.92
N ARG A 362 -2.33 4.07 13.72
CA ARG A 362 -1.44 2.98 13.29
C ARG A 362 -0.26 3.55 12.52
N SER A 363 0.90 2.90 12.63
CA SER A 363 2.17 3.36 12.06
C SER A 363 2.19 3.54 10.53
N ASP A 364 1.22 2.97 9.80
CA ASP A 364 1.02 3.20 8.37
C ASP A 364 0.05 4.36 8.06
N GLY A 365 -0.35 5.12 9.08
CA GLY A 365 -1.27 6.24 8.94
C GLY A 365 -2.75 5.84 8.89
N LEU A 366 -3.10 4.61 9.22
CA LEU A 366 -4.49 4.24 9.43
C LEU A 366 -4.99 4.84 10.75
N PHE A 367 -6.08 5.60 10.67
CA PHE A 367 -6.79 6.15 11.82
C PHE A 367 -8.08 5.37 12.04
N THR A 368 -8.14 4.66 13.16
CA THR A 368 -9.33 3.91 13.56
C THR A 368 -10.17 4.75 14.51
N PRO A 369 -11.44 5.09 14.19
CA PRO A 369 -12.28 5.87 15.09
C PRO A 369 -12.60 5.09 16.36
N VAL A 370 -12.39 5.74 17.51
CA VAL A 370 -12.63 5.19 18.86
C VAL A 370 -13.37 6.19 19.77
N THR A 371 -14.07 7.13 19.16
CA THR A 371 -14.78 8.20 19.89
C THR A 371 -15.71 7.66 20.97
N GLU A 372 -16.40 6.54 20.69
CA GLU A 372 -17.31 5.88 21.65
C GLU A 372 -16.65 5.46 22.96
N ARG A 373 -15.34 5.22 22.98
CA ARG A 373 -14.62 4.85 24.22
C ARG A 373 -14.36 6.04 25.11
N TYR A 374 -14.35 7.26 24.55
CA TYR A 374 -13.85 8.46 25.20
C TYR A 374 -14.90 9.56 25.36
N SER A 375 -16.13 9.33 24.91
CA SER A 375 -17.26 10.26 25.00
C SER A 375 -18.46 9.56 25.62
N GLU A 376 -19.18 10.27 26.50
CA GLU A 376 -20.42 9.76 27.12
C GLU A 376 -21.53 9.56 26.09
N GLY A 377 -21.59 10.43 25.07
CA GLY A 377 -22.54 10.36 23.98
C GLY A 377 -21.90 10.61 22.63
N VAL A 378 -22.28 9.80 21.64
CA VAL A 378 -21.80 9.94 20.26
C VAL A 378 -22.95 10.00 19.27
N ALA A 379 -22.70 10.69 18.15
CA ALA A 379 -23.57 10.73 16.98
C ALA A 379 -22.84 10.20 15.74
N THR A 380 -23.58 9.85 14.70
CA THR A 380 -23.02 9.44 13.42
C THR A 380 -23.30 10.47 12.34
N ILE A 381 -22.29 10.84 11.56
CA ILE A 381 -22.42 11.67 10.38
C ILE A 381 -22.08 10.86 9.14
N ASN A 382 -23.05 10.66 8.25
CA ASN A 382 -22.91 9.96 7.00
C ASN A 382 -22.88 10.97 5.86
N ILE A 383 -21.89 10.89 4.98
CA ILE A 383 -21.77 11.77 3.81
C ILE A 383 -21.62 10.89 2.58
N GLN A 384 -22.48 11.14 1.58
CA GLN A 384 -22.33 10.58 0.25
C GLN A 384 -21.76 11.64 -0.69
N VAL A 385 -20.69 11.35 -1.38
CA VAL A 385 -20.13 12.21 -2.43
C VAL A 385 -20.51 11.64 -3.80
N VAL A 386 -21.12 12.50 -4.63
CA VAL A 386 -21.52 12.16 -6.00
C VAL A 386 -20.99 13.20 -6.99
N ASP A 387 -20.81 12.77 -8.23
CA ASP A 387 -20.41 13.64 -9.33
C ASP A 387 -21.59 14.48 -9.90
N ALA A 388 -21.35 15.27 -10.94
CA ALA A 388 -22.37 16.06 -11.61
C ALA A 388 -23.51 15.22 -12.23
N ASN A 389 -23.28 13.93 -12.48
CA ASN A 389 -24.24 12.97 -13.02
C ASN A 389 -24.89 12.08 -11.92
N LEU A 390 -24.67 12.41 -10.66
CA LEU A 390 -25.10 11.64 -9.47
C LEU A 390 -24.48 10.25 -9.39
N GLN A 391 -23.32 10.03 -9.99
CA GLN A 391 -22.56 8.81 -9.83
C GLN A 391 -21.72 8.89 -8.54
N PRO A 392 -21.60 7.81 -7.76
CA PRO A 392 -20.80 7.81 -6.54
C PRO A 392 -19.32 8.08 -6.88
N VAL A 393 -18.68 8.88 -6.04
CA VAL A 393 -17.25 9.18 -6.15
C VAL A 393 -16.48 8.34 -5.14
N ASP A 394 -15.77 7.34 -5.63
CA ASP A 394 -14.88 6.51 -4.83
C ASP A 394 -13.59 7.27 -4.51
N GLY A 395 -13.06 7.15 -3.28
CA GLY A 395 -11.83 7.80 -2.85
C GLY A 395 -11.90 9.34 -2.73
N ALA A 396 -13.09 9.92 -2.64
CA ALA A 396 -13.23 11.34 -2.36
C ALA A 396 -12.80 11.61 -0.91
N ARG A 397 -11.88 12.56 -0.74
CA ARG A 397 -11.46 13.02 0.58
C ARG A 397 -12.54 13.91 1.20
N VAL A 398 -13.05 13.52 2.35
CA VAL A 398 -14.02 14.31 3.13
C VAL A 398 -13.36 14.78 4.42
N VAL A 399 -13.28 16.09 4.59
CA VAL A 399 -12.72 16.75 5.77
C VAL A 399 -13.84 17.17 6.68
N LEU A 400 -13.82 16.69 7.91
CA LEU A 400 -14.73 17.10 8.98
C LEU A 400 -14.08 18.19 9.84
N ALA A 401 -14.87 19.18 10.25
CA ALA A 401 -14.43 20.25 11.15
C ALA A 401 -15.47 20.51 12.23
N ILE A 402 -15.02 20.79 13.44
CA ILE A 402 -15.86 21.41 14.47
C ILE A 402 -15.90 22.92 14.24
N PHE A 403 -16.99 23.55 14.63
CA PHE A 403 -17.19 25.00 14.48
C PHE A 403 -17.55 25.65 15.82
N GLU A 404 -16.63 26.46 16.30
CA GLU A 404 -16.85 27.31 17.47
C GLU A 404 -17.00 28.79 17.04
N ASN A 405 -15.91 29.45 16.64
CA ASN A 405 -15.89 30.78 16.03
C ASN A 405 -15.43 30.77 14.61
N SER A 406 -14.68 29.71 14.24
CA SER A 406 -14.19 29.39 12.89
C SER A 406 -14.14 27.86 12.74
N PRO A 407 -14.09 27.32 11.51
CA PRO A 407 -13.85 25.91 11.31
C PRO A 407 -12.48 25.52 11.88
N ARG A 408 -12.46 24.50 12.72
CA ARG A 408 -11.26 23.86 13.22
C ARG A 408 -11.26 22.43 12.72
N PHE A 409 -10.19 22.02 12.06
CA PHE A 409 -10.03 20.66 11.57
C PHE A 409 -10.25 19.64 12.71
N ASP A 410 -11.02 18.61 12.43
CA ASP A 410 -11.30 17.53 13.37
C ASP A 410 -10.68 16.22 12.85
N CYS A 411 -11.13 15.77 11.69
CA CYS A 411 -10.60 14.57 11.05
C CYS A 411 -10.89 14.58 9.55
N GLU A 412 -10.40 13.56 8.88
CA GLU A 412 -10.74 13.27 7.48
C GLU A 412 -10.87 11.78 7.25
N ALA A 413 -11.65 11.43 6.25
CA ALA A 413 -11.75 10.07 5.75
C ALA A 413 -12.11 10.08 4.26
N TYR A 414 -12.00 8.93 3.62
CA TYR A 414 -12.24 8.76 2.18
C TYR A 414 -13.51 7.96 1.95
N THR A 415 -14.23 8.32 0.89
CA THR A 415 -15.44 7.59 0.50
C THR A 415 -15.09 6.21 -0.05
N ASP A 416 -16.01 5.28 0.11
CA ASP A 416 -15.97 3.95 -0.49
C ASP A 416 -16.47 3.96 -1.95
N ASN A 417 -16.58 2.78 -2.58
CA ASN A 417 -17.08 2.61 -3.94
C ASN A 417 -18.58 2.97 -4.13
N HIS A 418 -19.32 3.21 -3.04
CA HIS A 418 -20.66 3.76 -3.05
C HIS A 418 -20.67 5.28 -2.83
N GLY A 419 -19.48 5.88 -2.80
CA GLY A 419 -19.31 7.30 -2.48
C GLY A 419 -19.59 7.63 -1.02
N MET A 420 -19.63 6.65 -0.11
CA MET A 420 -20.04 6.83 1.28
C MET A 420 -18.85 6.94 2.22
N VAL A 421 -18.99 7.79 3.22
CA VAL A 421 -18.10 7.87 4.38
C VAL A 421 -18.92 8.16 5.64
N SER A 422 -18.51 7.54 6.75
CA SER A 422 -19.16 7.73 8.05
C SER A 422 -18.16 8.20 9.09
N PHE A 423 -18.61 9.12 9.96
CA PHE A 423 -17.85 9.64 11.09
C PHE A 423 -18.63 9.40 12.39
N THR A 424 -17.95 8.83 13.40
CA THR A 424 -18.46 8.78 14.77
C THR A 424 -17.91 9.98 15.53
N VAL A 425 -18.79 10.83 16.02
CA VAL A 425 -18.45 12.14 16.59
C VAL A 425 -19.06 12.33 17.97
N GLY A 426 -18.41 13.09 18.85
CA GLY A 426 -18.95 13.43 20.16
C GLY A 426 -20.17 14.33 20.09
N GLU A 427 -21.06 14.20 21.09
CA GLU A 427 -22.25 15.04 21.22
C GLU A 427 -21.93 16.50 21.57
N GLY A 428 -22.91 17.38 21.44
CA GLY A 428 -22.85 18.78 21.84
C GLY A 428 -22.00 19.71 20.97
N ARG A 429 -21.35 19.18 19.90
CA ARG A 429 -20.51 19.95 19.00
C ARG A 429 -21.24 20.35 17.72
N ASN A 430 -20.77 21.44 17.10
CA ASN A 430 -21.23 21.88 15.77
C ASN A 430 -20.28 21.35 14.71
N TYR A 431 -20.80 20.60 13.73
CA TYR A 431 -19.99 19.99 12.70
C TYR A 431 -20.22 20.63 11.34
N ARG A 432 -19.13 20.75 10.60
CA ARG A 432 -19.07 21.17 9.20
C ARG A 432 -18.20 20.22 8.43
N ALA A 433 -18.44 20.10 7.11
CA ALA A 433 -17.58 19.31 6.26
C ALA A 433 -17.38 19.95 4.89
N ARG A 434 -16.35 19.44 4.20
CA ARG A 434 -16.08 19.72 2.79
C ARG A 434 -15.52 18.46 2.14
N THR A 435 -15.61 18.36 0.82
CA THR A 435 -14.90 17.35 0.07
C THR A 435 -13.98 17.97 -0.96
N ASP A 436 -12.79 17.39 -1.12
CA ASP A 436 -11.80 17.74 -2.12
C ASP A 436 -11.50 16.49 -2.95
N THR A 437 -11.68 16.57 -4.26
CA THR A 437 -11.33 15.51 -5.22
C THR A 437 -10.46 16.08 -6.33
N ALA A 438 -9.83 15.19 -7.13
CA ALA A 438 -9.08 15.61 -8.32
C ALA A 438 -9.98 16.25 -9.41
N PHE A 439 -11.31 16.06 -9.33
CA PHE A 439 -12.27 16.44 -10.36
C PHE A 439 -13.18 17.60 -9.93
N GLY A 440 -13.26 17.90 -8.66
CA GLY A 440 -14.11 18.94 -8.14
C GLY A 440 -14.15 18.98 -6.63
N LEU A 441 -14.84 19.96 -6.08
CA LEU A 441 -14.95 20.15 -4.63
C LEU A 441 -16.37 20.55 -4.23
N TYR A 442 -16.70 20.28 -2.97
CA TYR A 442 -17.93 20.77 -2.37
C TYR A 442 -17.66 21.25 -0.93
N PRO A 443 -18.13 22.45 -0.54
CA PRO A 443 -18.76 23.45 -1.41
C PRO A 443 -17.84 23.91 -2.55
N ALA A 444 -18.41 24.45 -3.64
CA ALA A 444 -17.69 24.85 -4.83
C ALA A 444 -16.62 25.93 -4.65
N VAL A 445 -16.53 26.55 -3.48
CA VAL A 445 -15.52 27.56 -3.12
C VAL A 445 -14.46 26.90 -2.22
N ALA A 446 -13.25 26.82 -2.73
CA ALA A 446 -12.11 26.20 -2.02
C ALA A 446 -11.93 26.77 -0.60
N GLY A 447 -11.65 25.89 0.36
CA GLY A 447 -11.44 26.25 1.76
C GLY A 447 -12.71 26.57 2.56
N THR A 448 -13.91 26.56 1.95
CA THR A 448 -15.16 26.69 2.67
C THR A 448 -15.71 25.36 3.14
N TYR A 449 -16.60 25.38 4.11
CA TYR A 449 -17.22 24.20 4.69
C TYR A 449 -18.75 24.30 4.64
N ALA A 450 -19.42 23.23 4.27
CA ALA A 450 -20.86 23.10 4.42
C ALA A 450 -21.23 22.92 5.89
N GLN A 451 -22.27 23.59 6.35
CA GLN A 451 -22.82 23.34 7.67
C GLN A 451 -23.59 22.02 7.66
N LEU A 452 -23.29 21.17 8.62
CA LEU A 452 -23.99 19.91 8.83
C LEU A 452 -24.98 20.04 9.99
N VAL A 453 -24.55 19.75 11.20
CA VAL A 453 -25.39 19.79 12.40
C VAL A 453 -24.88 20.79 13.38
N SER A 454 -25.81 21.44 14.09
CA SER A 454 -25.54 22.31 15.25
C SER A 454 -25.93 21.56 16.51
N SER A 455 -24.95 21.33 17.40
CA SER A 455 -25.13 20.56 18.64
C SER A 455 -25.61 19.12 18.34
N ALA A 456 -24.70 18.27 17.87
CA ALA A 456 -25.02 16.88 17.62
C ALA A 456 -25.57 16.19 18.87
N GLU A 457 -26.63 15.38 18.73
CA GLU A 457 -27.28 14.69 19.83
C GLU A 457 -26.86 13.23 19.88
N ALA A 458 -26.62 12.69 21.07
CA ALA A 458 -26.24 11.33 21.30
C ALA A 458 -27.25 10.34 20.69
N GLY A 459 -26.73 9.34 19.98
CA GLY A 459 -27.53 8.29 19.32
C GLY A 459 -28.16 8.70 17.99
N GLU A 460 -28.06 9.99 17.59
CA GLU A 460 -28.62 10.44 16.32
C GLU A 460 -27.67 10.14 15.14
N SER A 461 -28.28 9.96 13.96
CA SER A 461 -27.58 9.72 12.69
C SER A 461 -28.01 10.76 11.66
N TYR A 462 -27.05 11.54 11.19
CA TYR A 462 -27.23 12.62 10.22
C TYR A 462 -26.68 12.17 8.86
N SER A 463 -27.44 12.42 7.78
CA SER A 463 -27.04 12.02 6.42
C SER A 463 -27.07 13.21 5.47
N TYR A 464 -26.00 13.34 4.67
CA TYR A 464 -25.81 14.44 3.73
C TYR A 464 -25.33 13.90 2.37
N GLN A 465 -25.66 14.61 1.29
CA GLN A 465 -25.12 14.36 -0.02
C GLN A 465 -24.34 15.58 -0.50
N PHE A 466 -23.09 15.35 -0.91
CA PHE A 466 -22.20 16.35 -1.50
C PHE A 466 -22.08 16.07 -2.98
N GLN A 467 -22.51 17.02 -3.81
CA GLN A 467 -22.40 16.89 -5.26
C GLN A 467 -21.29 17.80 -5.77
N ILE A 468 -20.23 17.21 -6.34
CA ILE A 468 -19.20 17.95 -7.05
C ILE A 468 -19.70 18.35 -8.43
N ASP A 469 -19.17 19.45 -8.97
CA ASP A 469 -19.68 20.11 -10.17
C ASP A 469 -19.12 19.54 -11.49
N ALA A 470 -18.24 18.56 -11.42
CA ALA A 470 -17.66 17.90 -12.58
C ALA A 470 -18.07 16.42 -12.66
N PRO A 471 -18.24 15.85 -13.86
CA PRO A 471 -18.43 14.40 -14.01
C PRO A 471 -17.10 13.68 -13.81
N LEU A 472 -17.17 12.45 -13.28
CA LEU A 472 -16.01 11.58 -13.21
C LEU A 472 -15.50 11.26 -14.63
N PRO A 473 -14.18 11.26 -14.87
CA PRO A 473 -13.63 10.79 -16.12
C PRO A 473 -13.94 9.30 -16.29
N GLN A 474 -14.32 8.92 -17.50
CA GLN A 474 -14.53 7.54 -17.88
C GLN A 474 -13.43 7.11 -18.85
N PRO A 475 -12.88 5.88 -18.73
CA PRO A 475 -11.94 5.37 -19.71
C PRO A 475 -12.63 5.26 -21.08
N GLY A 476 -11.95 5.71 -22.12
CA GLY A 476 -12.40 5.55 -23.50
C GLY A 476 -12.14 4.13 -23.98
N ILE A 477 -13.17 3.28 -24.07
CA ILE A 477 -13.02 1.93 -24.62
C ILE A 477 -13.77 1.83 -25.94
N GLU A 478 -13.02 1.57 -27.00
CA GLU A 478 -13.55 1.29 -28.32
C GLU A 478 -13.66 -0.22 -28.51
N MET A 479 -14.87 -0.72 -28.70
CA MET A 479 -15.08 -2.15 -28.94
C MET A 479 -14.71 -2.52 -30.37
N LEU A 480 -13.75 -3.43 -30.51
CA LEU A 480 -13.36 -4.00 -31.78
C LEU A 480 -14.25 -5.21 -32.13
N PRO A 481 -14.54 -5.43 -33.41
CA PRO A 481 -15.17 -6.68 -33.84
C PRO A 481 -14.23 -7.85 -33.57
N LEU A 482 -14.80 -9.00 -33.21
CA LEU A 482 -14.04 -10.21 -33.06
C LEU A 482 -13.26 -10.52 -34.34
N PRO A 483 -12.03 -11.09 -34.23
CA PRO A 483 -11.25 -11.48 -35.40
C PRO A 483 -12.06 -12.41 -36.31
N ASP A 484 -12.19 -12.03 -37.58
CA ASP A 484 -12.87 -12.85 -38.59
C ASP A 484 -11.92 -13.95 -39.11
N ASP A 485 -11.64 -14.90 -38.20
CA ASP A 485 -10.81 -16.07 -38.50
C ASP A 485 -11.59 -17.34 -38.22
N PRO A 486 -11.78 -18.22 -39.21
CA PRO A 486 -12.52 -19.46 -39.01
C PRO A 486 -11.77 -20.47 -38.15
N VAL A 487 -10.47 -20.28 -37.93
CA VAL A 487 -9.63 -21.16 -37.12
C VAL A 487 -9.35 -20.51 -35.76
N GLN A 488 -10.02 -21.02 -34.74
CA GLN A 488 -9.81 -20.59 -33.35
C GLN A 488 -8.99 -21.67 -32.65
N ASP A 489 -7.70 -21.44 -32.51
CA ASP A 489 -6.74 -22.44 -32.03
C ASP A 489 -6.63 -22.51 -30.52
N TYR A 490 -6.93 -21.41 -29.84
CA TYR A 490 -6.77 -21.24 -28.40
C TYR A 490 -8.02 -20.61 -27.77
N LYS A 491 -8.17 -20.83 -26.47
CA LYS A 491 -9.21 -20.22 -25.68
C LYS A 491 -8.60 -19.59 -24.41
N PHE A 492 -8.89 -18.31 -24.17
CA PHE A 492 -8.66 -17.69 -22.89
C PHE A 492 -9.87 -17.84 -21.99
N THR A 493 -9.62 -18.12 -20.72
CA THR A 493 -10.60 -18.04 -19.66
C THR A 493 -10.04 -17.19 -18.54
N ALA A 494 -10.74 -16.15 -18.14
CA ALA A 494 -10.37 -15.31 -17.01
C ALA A 494 -11.50 -15.29 -16.00
N ASN A 495 -11.15 -15.46 -14.72
CA ASN A 495 -12.07 -15.34 -13.59
C ASN A 495 -11.34 -14.54 -12.52
N LEU A 496 -11.76 -13.28 -12.33
CA LEU A 496 -11.15 -12.33 -11.40
C LEU A 496 -12.20 -11.87 -10.40
N ALA A 497 -11.79 -11.67 -9.15
CA ALA A 497 -12.62 -11.15 -8.09
C ALA A 497 -11.89 -10.10 -7.27
N SER A 498 -12.55 -9.01 -6.98
CA SER A 498 -12.10 -8.02 -6.00
C SER A 498 -12.47 -8.52 -4.60
N THR A 499 -11.52 -8.53 -3.67
CA THR A 499 -11.71 -9.02 -2.31
C THR A 499 -11.56 -7.93 -1.25
N GLY A 500 -11.26 -6.70 -1.65
CA GLY A 500 -11.13 -5.54 -0.79
C GLY A 500 -10.36 -4.43 -1.49
N TYR A 501 -10.10 -3.34 -0.76
CA TYR A 501 -9.29 -2.24 -1.30
C TYR A 501 -8.64 -1.40 -0.19
N TYR A 502 -7.62 -0.63 -0.59
CA TYR A 502 -7.04 0.43 0.23
C TYR A 502 -7.37 1.78 -0.38
N VAL A 503 -7.74 2.73 0.46
CA VAL A 503 -7.85 4.14 0.08
C VAL A 503 -6.60 4.86 0.57
N THR A 504 -5.90 5.54 -0.33
CA THR A 504 -4.71 6.32 0.02
C THR A 504 -5.07 7.79 0.17
N GLY A 505 -4.43 8.46 1.13
CA GLY A 505 -4.62 9.88 1.39
C GLY A 505 -3.35 10.54 1.93
N LYS A 506 -3.44 11.83 2.21
CA LYS A 506 -2.36 12.57 2.88
C LYS A 506 -2.42 12.39 4.39
N ALA A 507 -1.29 12.49 5.06
CA ALA A 507 -1.21 12.54 6.51
C ALA A 507 -2.04 13.68 7.09
N LEU A 508 -2.61 13.46 8.27
CA LEU A 508 -3.33 14.50 9.02
C LEU A 508 -2.43 15.70 9.34
N TRP A 509 -1.14 15.45 9.53
CA TRP A 509 -0.09 16.45 9.66
C TRP A 509 1.16 15.99 8.90
N ASP A 510 1.64 16.90 8.06
CA ASP A 510 2.89 16.73 7.32
C ASP A 510 4.07 17.29 8.13
N ASP A 511 4.20 16.92 9.40
CA ASP A 511 5.23 17.47 10.28
C ASP A 511 6.64 16.93 9.98
N ILE A 512 6.71 15.81 9.27
CA ILE A 512 7.96 15.17 8.87
C ILE A 512 8.05 15.15 7.35
N ASP A 513 8.55 16.23 6.79
CA ASP A 513 8.71 16.37 5.34
C ASP A 513 10.15 16.12 4.89
N VAL A 514 10.78 15.04 5.34
CA VAL A 514 12.08 14.61 4.81
C VAL A 514 11.95 13.91 3.47
N LEU A 515 10.80 13.29 3.23
CA LEU A 515 10.50 12.52 2.02
C LEU A 515 9.56 13.25 1.05
N GLY A 516 9.26 14.53 1.32
CA GLY A 516 8.29 15.30 0.56
C GLY A 516 6.84 14.98 0.93
N ASN A 517 5.90 15.62 0.23
CA ASN A 517 4.45 15.43 0.44
C ASN A 517 3.98 14.06 -0.05
N GLN A 518 4.44 12.99 0.60
CA GLN A 518 4.04 11.63 0.26
C GLN A 518 2.71 11.26 0.92
N PRO A 519 1.83 10.49 0.24
CA PRO A 519 0.64 9.93 0.87
C PRO A 519 1.06 9.04 2.04
N ARG A 520 0.52 9.28 3.23
CA ARG A 520 0.86 8.50 4.43
C ARG A 520 -0.32 7.76 5.02
N HIS A 521 -1.52 7.98 4.48
CA HIS A 521 -2.72 7.34 4.95
C HIS A 521 -3.13 6.22 4.01
N TYR A 522 -3.29 5.03 4.57
CA TYR A 522 -4.00 3.93 3.95
C TYR A 522 -5.23 3.65 4.78
N ARG A 523 -6.40 3.75 4.19
CA ARG A 523 -7.59 3.17 4.77
C ARG A 523 -7.80 1.81 4.12
N TYR A 524 -7.56 0.74 4.87
CA TYR A 524 -7.96 -0.59 4.44
C TYR A 524 -9.47 -0.73 4.62
N SER A 525 -10.14 -1.23 3.59
CA SER A 525 -11.53 -1.67 3.66
C SER A 525 -11.60 -3.14 3.32
N SER A 526 -12.40 -3.90 4.08
CA SER A 526 -12.77 -5.27 3.71
C SER A 526 -13.83 -5.30 2.61
N GLU A 527 -14.41 -4.16 2.25
CA GLU A 527 -15.38 -4.08 1.17
C GLU A 527 -14.66 -4.15 -0.18
N PRO A 528 -15.14 -5.01 -1.10
CA PRO A 528 -14.56 -5.10 -2.43
C PRO A 528 -14.88 -3.86 -3.26
N ALA A 529 -13.96 -3.48 -4.14
CA ALA A 529 -14.16 -2.41 -5.12
C ALA A 529 -14.16 -2.98 -6.55
N PRO A 530 -14.94 -2.42 -7.48
CA PRO A 530 -15.09 -2.98 -8.82
C PRO A 530 -13.79 -2.88 -9.63
N VAL A 531 -13.56 -3.88 -10.49
CA VAL A 531 -12.47 -3.91 -11.46
C VAL A 531 -13.04 -4.20 -12.85
N ARG A 532 -12.31 -3.81 -13.88
CA ARG A 532 -12.65 -4.07 -15.28
C ARG A 532 -11.75 -5.15 -15.85
N LEU A 533 -12.32 -6.06 -16.63
CA LEU A 533 -11.58 -7.07 -17.38
C LEU A 533 -11.56 -6.71 -18.85
N LEU A 534 -10.37 -6.64 -19.44
CA LEU A 534 -10.17 -6.31 -20.84
C LEU A 534 -9.40 -7.40 -21.57
N VAL A 535 -9.78 -7.66 -22.82
CA VAL A 535 -9.02 -8.50 -23.76
C VAL A 535 -8.71 -7.66 -25.00
N THR A 536 -7.43 -7.52 -25.28
CA THR A 536 -6.95 -6.69 -26.40
C THR A 536 -5.70 -7.29 -27.04
N ASP A 537 -5.25 -6.67 -28.12
CA ASP A 537 -3.95 -6.94 -28.73
C ASP A 537 -2.87 -5.96 -28.23
N SER A 538 -1.68 -6.03 -28.83
CA SER A 538 -0.55 -5.19 -28.42
C SER A 538 -0.80 -3.69 -28.59
N ASP A 539 -1.61 -3.28 -29.57
CA ASP A 539 -1.90 -1.86 -29.78
C ASP A 539 -2.84 -1.34 -28.70
N GLY A 540 -3.88 -2.08 -28.37
CA GLY A 540 -4.79 -1.72 -27.29
C GLY A 540 -4.11 -1.69 -25.93
N ALA A 541 -3.23 -2.66 -25.63
CA ALA A 541 -2.48 -2.69 -24.37
C ALA A 541 -1.60 -1.45 -24.20
N VAL A 542 -0.90 -1.01 -25.24
CA VAL A 542 -0.07 0.21 -25.21
C VAL A 542 -0.90 1.47 -24.98
N PHE A 543 -2.06 1.57 -25.63
CA PHE A 543 -2.92 2.74 -25.45
C PHE A 543 -3.52 2.82 -24.04
N MET A 544 -3.87 1.70 -23.45
CA MET A 544 -4.39 1.65 -22.10
C MET A 544 -3.36 2.13 -21.07
N ASP A 545 -2.13 1.65 -21.19
CA ASP A 545 -1.01 2.04 -20.33
C ASP A 545 -0.70 3.56 -20.39
N LEU A 546 -0.98 4.19 -21.55
CA LEU A 546 -0.62 5.58 -21.79
C LEU A 546 -1.74 6.59 -21.49
N TYR A 547 -3.00 6.23 -21.73
CA TYR A 547 -4.06 7.23 -21.93
C TYR A 547 -5.38 6.92 -21.25
N ASN A 548 -5.47 5.84 -20.51
CA ASN A 548 -6.78 5.37 -20.05
C ASN A 548 -7.77 5.21 -21.23
N PHE A 549 -7.25 4.77 -22.38
CA PHE A 549 -8.00 4.49 -23.60
C PHE A 549 -7.54 3.17 -24.19
N CYS A 550 -8.48 2.32 -24.60
CA CYS A 550 -8.19 1.02 -25.16
C CYS A 550 -9.15 0.64 -26.28
N SER A 551 -8.62 0.06 -27.34
CA SER A 551 -9.42 -0.71 -28.28
C SER A 551 -9.45 -2.15 -27.81
N ALA A 552 -10.60 -2.67 -27.43
CA ALA A 552 -10.76 -3.98 -26.81
C ALA A 552 -11.71 -4.90 -27.57
N TYR A 553 -11.44 -6.21 -27.56
CA TYR A 553 -12.33 -7.25 -28.09
C TYR A 553 -13.32 -7.73 -27.03
N VAL A 554 -12.94 -7.65 -25.74
CA VAL A 554 -13.79 -7.92 -24.60
C VAL A 554 -13.60 -6.80 -23.58
N ASN A 555 -14.72 -6.34 -23.01
CA ASN A 555 -14.76 -5.34 -21.95
C ASN A 555 -15.87 -5.74 -20.98
N GLU A 556 -15.48 -6.31 -19.86
CA GLU A 556 -16.38 -6.72 -18.78
C GLU A 556 -16.17 -5.85 -17.54
N GLY A 557 -17.25 -5.33 -17.03
CA GLY A 557 -17.22 -4.47 -15.84
C GLY A 557 -17.15 -2.96 -16.16
N PRO A 558 -16.81 -2.12 -15.17
CA PRO A 558 -16.28 -2.52 -13.85
C PRO A 558 -17.30 -3.22 -12.95
N ASP A 559 -16.91 -4.33 -12.34
CA ASP A 559 -17.74 -5.14 -11.43
C ASP A 559 -16.85 -5.77 -10.33
N LEU A 560 -17.47 -6.29 -9.27
CA LEU A 560 -16.79 -7.00 -8.18
C LEU A 560 -16.21 -8.35 -8.63
N THR A 561 -16.83 -8.96 -9.63
CA THR A 561 -16.33 -10.17 -10.28
C THR A 561 -16.39 -9.96 -11.79
N ALA A 562 -15.31 -10.33 -12.47
CA ALA A 562 -15.25 -10.27 -13.92
C ALA A 562 -14.79 -11.62 -14.47
N SER A 563 -15.53 -12.15 -15.44
CA SER A 563 -15.16 -13.38 -16.12
C SER A 563 -15.37 -13.25 -17.61
N ALA A 564 -14.42 -13.79 -18.38
CA ALA A 564 -14.50 -13.81 -19.82
C ALA A 564 -13.99 -15.15 -20.37
N GLU A 565 -14.62 -15.61 -21.42
CA GLU A 565 -14.17 -16.71 -22.24
C GLU A 565 -14.06 -16.21 -23.69
N PHE A 566 -12.87 -16.32 -24.27
CA PHE A 566 -12.60 -15.76 -25.58
C PHE A 566 -11.74 -16.69 -26.44
N ASN A 567 -12.28 -17.10 -27.59
CA ASN A 567 -11.56 -17.96 -28.53
C ASN A 567 -10.77 -17.12 -29.54
N ILE A 568 -9.53 -17.45 -29.77
CA ILE A 568 -8.60 -16.69 -30.61
C ILE A 568 -7.84 -17.59 -31.58
N PRO A 569 -7.45 -17.03 -32.77
CA PRO A 569 -6.47 -17.66 -33.66
C PRO A 569 -5.04 -17.47 -33.15
N ALA A 570 -4.13 -18.35 -33.59
CA ALA A 570 -2.69 -18.12 -33.49
C ALA A 570 -2.24 -16.93 -34.34
N GLY A 571 -1.01 -16.47 -34.17
CA GLY A 571 -0.33 -15.53 -35.08
C GLY A 571 -0.29 -14.09 -34.63
N ARG A 572 -0.81 -13.72 -33.48
CA ARG A 572 -0.66 -12.38 -32.88
C ARG A 572 -0.53 -12.45 -31.36
N ASP A 573 -0.06 -11.38 -30.75
CA ASP A 573 0.04 -11.25 -29.31
C ASP A 573 -1.28 -10.81 -28.71
N TRP A 574 -1.65 -11.36 -27.56
CA TRP A 574 -2.87 -11.10 -26.85
C TRP A 574 -2.63 -10.73 -25.39
N TYR A 575 -3.44 -9.82 -24.89
CA TYR A 575 -3.43 -9.34 -23.52
C TYR A 575 -4.80 -9.52 -22.90
N ILE A 576 -4.83 -10.20 -21.76
CA ILE A 576 -5.96 -10.21 -20.86
C ILE A 576 -5.51 -9.51 -19.60
N PHE A 577 -6.19 -8.47 -19.17
CA PHE A 577 -5.80 -7.76 -17.96
C PHE A 577 -6.99 -7.19 -17.18
N ALA A 578 -6.78 -7.10 -15.86
CA ALA A 578 -7.60 -6.33 -14.96
C ALA A 578 -7.14 -4.87 -14.97
N ASP A 579 -8.09 -3.96 -15.06
CA ASP A 579 -7.86 -2.52 -15.13
C ASP A 579 -8.52 -1.82 -13.95
N ASN A 580 -7.74 -1.02 -13.21
CA ASN A 580 -8.19 -0.18 -12.11
C ASN A 580 -8.07 1.32 -12.44
N SER A 581 -7.96 1.67 -13.71
CA SER A 581 -7.77 3.07 -14.17
C SER A 581 -9.00 3.96 -13.93
N HIS A 582 -10.17 3.36 -13.72
CA HIS A 582 -11.41 4.06 -13.42
C HIS A 582 -11.55 4.48 -11.95
N GLN A 583 -10.69 3.95 -11.07
CA GLN A 583 -10.68 4.27 -9.64
C GLN A 583 -9.94 5.58 -9.37
N ASN A 584 -10.39 6.24 -8.33
CA ASN A 584 -9.89 7.56 -7.96
C ASN A 584 -9.06 7.49 -6.67
N GLY A 585 -7.86 6.92 -6.78
CA GLY A 585 -6.91 6.80 -5.69
C GLY A 585 -6.98 5.52 -4.87
N ASN A 586 -7.83 4.54 -5.26
CA ASN A 586 -8.01 3.31 -4.51
C ASN A 586 -7.17 2.15 -5.06
N THR A 587 -6.60 1.39 -4.16
CA THR A 587 -5.89 0.14 -4.47
C THR A 587 -6.83 -1.04 -4.25
N VAL A 588 -7.07 -1.82 -5.30
CA VAL A 588 -7.94 -3.01 -5.26
C VAL A 588 -7.13 -4.23 -4.83
N LEU A 589 -7.69 -5.04 -3.93
CA LEU A 589 -7.19 -6.39 -3.68
C LEU A 589 -7.84 -7.34 -4.67
N LEU A 590 -7.07 -7.80 -5.64
CA LEU A 590 -7.51 -8.66 -6.73
C LEU A 590 -7.07 -10.10 -6.48
N SER A 591 -7.97 -11.05 -6.69
CA SER A 591 -7.66 -12.48 -6.74
C SER A 591 -8.32 -13.13 -7.94
N GLY A 592 -7.79 -14.26 -8.37
CA GLY A 592 -8.37 -15.03 -9.46
C GLY A 592 -7.37 -15.75 -10.33
N MET A 593 -7.79 -16.08 -11.55
CA MET A 593 -6.98 -16.83 -12.49
C MET A 593 -7.23 -16.45 -13.94
N ILE A 594 -6.17 -16.37 -14.71
CA ILE A 594 -6.21 -16.28 -16.17
C ILE A 594 -5.59 -17.57 -16.73
N GLU A 595 -6.33 -18.25 -17.60
CA GLU A 595 -5.97 -19.54 -18.17
C GLU A 595 -5.93 -19.47 -19.70
N LEU A 596 -4.91 -20.06 -20.30
CA LEU A 596 -4.86 -20.37 -21.73
C LEU A 596 -5.09 -21.86 -21.93
N GLN A 597 -6.02 -22.20 -22.81
CA GLN A 597 -6.33 -23.56 -23.22
C GLN A 597 -6.06 -23.78 -24.71
N GLY A 598 -5.64 -24.98 -25.05
CA GLY A 598 -5.47 -25.43 -26.42
C GLY A 598 -6.21 -26.75 -26.67
N TRP A 599 -6.15 -27.27 -27.88
CA TRP A 599 -6.74 -28.57 -28.21
C TRP A 599 -5.85 -29.74 -27.75
N GLU A 600 -6.45 -30.83 -27.37
CA GLU A 600 -5.75 -32.04 -26.85
C GLU A 600 -4.65 -32.60 -27.79
N ASN A 601 -4.71 -32.28 -29.09
CA ASN A 601 -3.72 -32.67 -30.09
C ASN A 601 -2.82 -31.50 -30.57
N ALA A 602 -2.79 -30.37 -29.89
CA ALA A 602 -1.97 -29.20 -30.24
C ALA A 602 -0.45 -29.40 -29.94
N VAL A 603 -0.01 -30.61 -29.67
CA VAL A 603 1.40 -30.93 -29.34
C VAL A 603 2.34 -30.86 -30.57
N ASP A 604 1.79 -30.79 -31.78
CA ASP A 604 2.54 -30.54 -33.02
C ASP A 604 2.13 -29.18 -33.58
N ASP A 605 2.67 -28.08 -33.00
CA ASP A 605 2.59 -26.74 -33.58
C ASP A 605 3.49 -26.68 -34.84
N PRO A 606 2.90 -26.63 -36.06
CA PRO A 606 3.69 -26.44 -37.28
C PRO A 606 4.22 -24.98 -37.39
N HIS A 607 3.87 -24.11 -36.47
CA HIS A 607 4.35 -22.74 -36.41
C HIS A 607 5.34 -22.59 -35.24
N ALA A 608 6.57 -23.09 -35.41
CA ALA A 608 7.70 -22.76 -34.55
C ALA A 608 7.72 -21.21 -34.28
N PRO A 609 8.04 -20.78 -33.06
CA PRO A 609 7.89 -19.36 -32.67
C PRO A 609 8.59 -18.45 -33.68
N ALA A 610 7.84 -17.58 -34.32
CA ALA A 610 8.41 -16.53 -35.13
C ALA A 610 9.35 -15.68 -34.27
N ALA A 611 10.48 -15.28 -34.84
CA ALA A 611 11.55 -14.55 -34.19
C ALA A 611 11.04 -13.38 -33.32
N THR A 612 11.42 -13.33 -32.05
CA THR A 612 10.95 -12.31 -31.10
C THR A 612 11.58 -10.93 -31.37
N ILE A 613 10.77 -9.88 -31.24
CA ILE A 613 11.23 -8.49 -31.16
C ILE A 613 10.98 -8.00 -29.72
N SER A 614 12.03 -7.71 -28.97
CA SER A 614 11.90 -7.10 -27.67
C SER A 614 12.64 -5.75 -27.60
N LEU A 615 12.06 -4.77 -26.89
CA LEU A 615 12.59 -3.43 -26.76
C LEU A 615 12.92 -3.15 -25.29
N SER A 616 14.12 -2.65 -25.03
CA SER A 616 14.45 -2.15 -23.68
C SER A 616 13.67 -0.85 -23.38
N ALA A 617 13.66 -0.43 -22.12
CA ALA A 617 13.23 0.92 -21.77
C ALA A 617 14.10 1.97 -22.47
N PRO A 618 13.51 3.08 -22.96
CA PRO A 618 14.29 4.22 -23.47
C PRO A 618 15.04 4.92 -22.34
N ALA A 619 16.28 5.30 -22.55
CA ALA A 619 17.09 6.03 -21.58
C ALA A 619 17.88 7.18 -22.25
N PRO A 620 17.81 8.42 -21.74
CA PRO A 620 16.93 8.88 -20.66
C PRO A 620 15.45 8.94 -21.09
N ASN A 621 14.54 8.71 -20.14
CA ASN A 621 13.10 8.90 -20.32
C ASN A 621 12.46 9.29 -18.97
N PRO A 622 12.02 10.57 -18.78
CA PRO A 622 11.93 11.63 -19.79
C PRO A 622 13.24 12.09 -20.38
N THR A 623 13.21 12.51 -21.65
CA THR A 623 14.38 13.07 -22.37
C THR A 623 14.17 14.55 -22.72
N ARG A 624 15.28 15.29 -22.84
CA ARG A 624 15.26 16.67 -23.38
C ARG A 624 15.66 16.77 -24.85
N GLY A 625 15.93 15.64 -25.48
CA GLY A 625 16.32 15.55 -26.88
C GLY A 625 16.55 14.12 -27.32
N GLU A 626 17.77 13.64 -27.19
CA GLU A 626 18.13 12.28 -27.59
C GLU A 626 17.73 11.26 -26.51
N THR A 627 17.20 10.11 -26.94
CA THR A 627 16.98 8.93 -26.12
C THR A 627 17.39 7.68 -26.87
N LYS A 628 17.89 6.68 -26.16
CA LYS A 628 18.39 5.42 -26.70
C LYS A 628 17.67 4.23 -26.10
N LEU A 629 17.39 3.24 -26.91
CA LEU A 629 16.89 1.95 -26.46
C LEU A 629 17.57 0.81 -27.26
N TRP A 630 17.37 -0.43 -26.83
CA TRP A 630 17.90 -1.60 -27.49
C TRP A 630 16.79 -2.46 -28.08
N ILE A 631 16.96 -2.86 -29.33
CA ILE A 631 16.12 -3.85 -30.00
C ILE A 631 16.83 -5.19 -29.90
N LYS A 632 16.24 -6.16 -29.19
CA LYS A 632 16.75 -7.53 -29.13
C LYS A 632 15.98 -8.38 -30.15
N LEU A 633 16.70 -9.10 -30.98
CA LEU A 633 16.19 -10.01 -32.02
C LEU A 633 16.76 -11.42 -31.83
N ASP A 634 15.92 -12.43 -31.99
CA ASP A 634 16.37 -13.84 -31.94
C ASP A 634 16.93 -14.29 -33.28
N SER A 635 16.54 -13.66 -34.39
CA SER A 635 17.07 -13.92 -35.73
C SER A 635 17.22 -12.62 -36.52
N PRO A 636 18.09 -12.54 -37.53
CA PRO A 636 18.21 -11.38 -38.39
C PRO A 636 16.89 -11.12 -39.13
N GLN A 637 16.42 -9.87 -39.10
CA GLN A 637 15.20 -9.47 -39.83
C GLN A 637 15.20 -8.00 -40.22
N LYS A 638 14.32 -7.68 -41.16
CA LYS A 638 14.08 -6.31 -41.62
C LYS A 638 12.96 -5.70 -40.76
N LEU A 639 13.23 -4.55 -40.17
CA LEU A 639 12.31 -3.83 -39.31
C LEU A 639 11.92 -2.48 -39.94
N GLN A 640 10.66 -2.09 -39.76
CA GLN A 640 10.22 -0.71 -39.94
C GLN A 640 10.17 -0.05 -38.56
N VAL A 641 10.77 1.13 -38.42
CA VAL A 641 10.80 1.86 -37.15
C VAL A 641 10.22 3.23 -37.35
N SER A 642 9.22 3.59 -36.54
CA SER A 642 8.52 4.88 -36.66
C SER A 642 8.21 5.47 -35.27
N ILE A 643 8.13 6.79 -35.21
CA ILE A 643 7.73 7.55 -34.04
C ILE A 643 6.40 8.22 -34.33
N HIS A 644 5.45 8.06 -33.45
CA HIS A 644 4.11 8.63 -33.52
C HIS A 644 3.83 9.52 -32.33
N ASP A 645 2.96 10.52 -32.50
CA ASP A 645 2.37 11.21 -31.35
C ASP A 645 1.20 10.40 -30.79
N ILE A 646 0.65 10.90 -29.70
CA ILE A 646 -0.48 10.27 -28.97
C ILE A 646 -1.77 10.14 -29.80
N ARG A 647 -1.89 10.85 -30.90
CA ARG A 647 -3.04 10.78 -31.82
C ARG A 647 -2.77 9.82 -32.99
N GLY A 648 -1.70 9.02 -32.90
CA GLY A 648 -1.28 8.10 -33.95
C GLY A 648 -0.67 8.79 -35.19
N ARG A 649 -0.48 10.10 -35.16
CA ARG A 649 0.10 10.83 -36.26
C ARG A 649 1.61 10.56 -36.35
N GLY A 650 2.11 10.11 -37.49
CA GLY A 650 3.54 9.90 -37.72
C GLY A 650 4.35 11.20 -37.53
N ILE A 651 5.32 11.14 -36.67
CA ILE A 651 6.27 12.24 -36.38
C ILE A 651 7.57 12.02 -37.14
N ARG A 652 8.08 10.78 -37.11
CA ARG A 652 9.31 10.44 -37.82
C ARG A 652 9.32 8.96 -38.22
N ASP A 653 9.73 8.70 -39.47
CA ASP A 653 10.15 7.39 -39.91
C ASP A 653 11.69 7.27 -39.77
N LEU A 654 12.15 6.22 -39.10
CA LEU A 654 13.57 5.94 -38.89
C LEU A 654 14.10 4.93 -39.93
N ASP A 655 13.40 4.80 -41.06
CA ASP A 655 13.68 3.90 -42.19
C ASP A 655 13.60 2.39 -41.88
N SER A 656 13.68 1.58 -42.94
CA SER A 656 13.74 0.12 -42.78
C SER A 656 15.15 -0.33 -42.43
N LEU A 657 15.31 -0.89 -41.25
CA LEU A 657 16.58 -1.37 -40.72
C LEU A 657 16.72 -2.88 -40.91
N ASN A 658 17.81 -3.33 -41.53
CA ASN A 658 18.18 -4.75 -41.54
C ASN A 658 19.09 -5.00 -40.33
N LEU A 659 18.55 -5.61 -39.26
CA LEU A 659 19.28 -5.82 -38.02
C LEU A 659 19.64 -7.30 -37.83
N PRO A 660 20.87 -7.62 -37.33
CA PRO A 660 21.26 -8.96 -36.98
C PRO A 660 20.57 -9.45 -35.71
N ALA A 661 20.62 -10.77 -35.44
CA ALA A 661 20.26 -11.33 -34.15
C ALA A 661 21.07 -10.68 -33.01
N GLY A 662 20.51 -10.62 -31.80
CA GLY A 662 21.13 -9.99 -30.64
C GLY A 662 20.62 -8.58 -30.36
N GLN A 663 21.37 -7.83 -29.55
CA GLN A 663 21.00 -6.46 -29.12
C GLN A 663 21.49 -5.40 -30.13
N ASN A 664 20.58 -4.64 -30.65
CA ASN A 664 20.83 -3.59 -31.62
C ASN A 664 20.42 -2.23 -31.06
N PRO A 665 21.30 -1.22 -31.03
CA PRO A 665 20.95 0.10 -30.49
C PRO A 665 20.07 0.87 -31.46
N LEU A 666 19.07 1.55 -30.93
CA LEU A 666 18.23 2.51 -31.65
C LEU A 666 18.24 3.85 -30.91
N VAL A 667 18.39 4.93 -31.64
CA VAL A 667 18.44 6.28 -31.08
C VAL A 667 17.40 7.15 -31.76
N TRP A 668 16.60 7.88 -30.97
CA TRP A 668 15.79 8.98 -31.44
C TRP A 668 16.35 10.31 -30.91
N ASP A 669 16.63 11.25 -31.81
CA ASP A 669 17.21 12.55 -31.52
C ASP A 669 16.18 13.62 -31.10
N GLY A 670 14.91 13.25 -30.92
CA GLY A 670 13.83 14.18 -30.61
C GLY A 670 13.40 15.10 -31.75
N LEU A 671 13.74 14.77 -33.00
CA LEU A 671 13.38 15.55 -34.18
C LEU A 671 12.25 14.87 -34.98
N ASP A 672 11.46 15.70 -35.71
CA ASP A 672 10.45 15.24 -36.67
C ASP A 672 11.07 14.84 -38.02
N SER A 673 10.25 14.33 -38.97
CA SER A 673 10.71 13.93 -40.29
C SER A 673 11.30 15.07 -41.13
N ARG A 674 11.12 16.32 -40.71
CA ARG A 674 11.68 17.52 -41.35
C ARG A 674 12.92 18.04 -40.65
N GLY A 675 13.45 17.29 -39.67
CA GLY A 675 14.60 17.67 -38.87
C GLY A 675 14.33 18.80 -37.86
N ARG A 676 13.08 19.12 -37.58
CA ARG A 676 12.71 20.15 -36.60
C ARG A 676 12.49 19.51 -35.25
N PRO A 677 12.77 20.23 -34.16
CA PRO A 677 12.49 19.75 -32.82
C PRO A 677 11.01 19.38 -32.63
N ALA A 678 10.73 18.15 -32.21
CA ALA A 678 9.39 17.75 -31.80
C ALA A 678 8.99 18.47 -30.50
N SER A 679 7.71 18.79 -30.34
CA SER A 679 7.19 19.51 -29.15
C SER A 679 7.32 18.68 -27.90
N SER A 680 7.31 19.30 -26.69
CA SER A 680 7.14 18.56 -25.45
C SER A 680 5.87 17.72 -25.51
N GLY A 681 5.95 16.46 -25.10
CA GLY A 681 4.85 15.53 -25.18
C GLY A 681 5.28 14.08 -25.07
N ILE A 682 4.31 13.21 -25.21
CA ILE A 682 4.50 11.76 -25.22
C ILE A 682 4.52 11.29 -26.67
N TYR A 683 5.46 10.38 -26.95
CA TYR A 683 5.67 9.78 -28.26
C TYR A 683 5.73 8.27 -28.14
N ILE A 684 5.31 7.56 -29.18
CA ILE A 684 5.33 6.12 -29.28
C ILE A 684 6.34 5.74 -30.36
N LEU A 685 7.41 5.09 -29.94
CA LEU A 685 8.29 4.38 -30.85
C LEU A 685 7.64 3.04 -31.20
N ARG A 686 7.47 2.78 -32.48
CA ARG A 686 6.94 1.51 -33.02
C ARG A 686 7.99 0.84 -33.87
N VAL A 687 8.24 -0.44 -33.59
CA VAL A 687 9.13 -1.30 -34.35
C VAL A 687 8.30 -2.45 -34.92
N LYS A 688 8.23 -2.55 -36.23
CA LYS A 688 7.44 -3.55 -36.94
C LYS A 688 8.37 -4.44 -37.79
N GLY A 689 8.35 -5.74 -37.53
CA GLY A 689 8.93 -6.80 -38.36
C GLY A 689 7.90 -7.38 -39.35
N GLU A 690 8.26 -8.48 -40.02
CA GLU A 690 7.39 -9.14 -41.00
C GLU A 690 6.11 -9.71 -40.34
N GLN A 691 6.23 -10.25 -39.15
CA GLN A 691 5.14 -10.94 -38.44
C GLN A 691 4.83 -10.33 -37.07
N ARG A 692 5.61 -9.36 -36.58
CA ARG A 692 5.50 -8.81 -35.22
C ARG A 692 5.81 -7.34 -35.16
N GLN A 693 5.26 -6.73 -34.12
CA GLN A 693 5.58 -5.35 -33.73
C GLN A 693 5.81 -5.23 -32.22
N ALA A 694 6.58 -4.23 -31.84
CA ALA A 694 6.81 -3.85 -30.46
C ALA A 694 6.82 -2.34 -30.35
N SER A 695 6.40 -1.79 -29.20
CA SER A 695 6.33 -0.35 -28.99
C SER A 695 6.94 0.06 -27.65
N ARG A 696 7.41 1.33 -27.55
CA ARG A 696 7.87 1.94 -26.31
C ARG A 696 7.45 3.40 -26.24
N LYS A 697 7.09 3.82 -25.04
CA LYS A 697 6.78 5.20 -24.69
C LYS A 697 8.06 6.02 -24.53
N ILE A 698 8.08 7.21 -25.09
CA ILE A 698 9.13 8.22 -24.91
C ILE A 698 8.46 9.51 -24.45
N VAL A 699 8.91 10.07 -23.34
CA VAL A 699 8.48 11.38 -22.86
C VAL A 699 9.54 12.41 -23.20
N LEU A 700 9.18 13.39 -24.03
CA LEU A 700 10.05 14.50 -24.43
C LEU A 700 9.65 15.76 -23.68
N ILE A 701 10.61 16.37 -22.99
CA ILE A 701 10.43 17.63 -22.24
C ILE A 701 11.43 18.65 -22.80
N ARG A 702 10.93 19.78 -23.30
CA ARG A 702 11.75 20.89 -23.82
C ARG A 702 11.48 22.17 -23.08
#